data_b8769caa15877b6539fc199f66facc9c
#
_entry.id   b8769caa15877b6539fc199f66facc9c
#
_cell.length_a   1.000
_cell.length_b   1.000
_cell.length_c   1.000
_cell.angle_alpha   90.00
_cell.angle_beta   90.00
_cell.angle_gamma   90.00
#
_symmetry.space_group_name_H-M   'P 1'
#
loop_
_entity.id
_entity.type
_entity.pdbx_description
1 polymer ?
#
loop_
_entity_poly.entity_id
_entity_poly.type
_entity_poly.pdbx_seq_one_letter_code
_entity_poly.pdbx_strand_id
1 'polypeptide(L)'
;TLEDDSVITIPKSDNSKFVIAFNTTDIAILNGGESKTISYTITDATENTVVKAIAQDGWKAKVNATSADKGTITITAPNPIVESEILVFANDGSYRTVMVSLNCMQGQINIADNSIDATPAGGTQEIKLTTNLDYTVEIPDNAKSWLSLAPQTRALREDTIVFEVTANEGIQRYATVALKDEQGNTLQTIIFRQLGTCTEIHVETKGELENVLADYDYANIESLKITGVLNDVDFLFIYRMMPNLKNLDIAEVNITALPTQAFCESTNVEELILPNTLITIGEKMFYRSELKSVVISANVTTIENIAFWDCSKLTTVTFEKGSQLKTIGHNAYYECTSLTSIEIPASVETIGNTAFSDCSSLATVTFEKGSRLKTIGNNAYYRCTSLTSIEIPASVETIEKKAFMHCSSLATVTFEKGSQLKTIAGDSYDGAFSDCSSLTSIEIPASVETIGKEAFKRCSSLATVTFEKGSQLKIIGGGYSSSSHFGTYSDYYGAFSDCSSLTSIEIPASVETIEATAFKRCSKLTTVTFEKGSQLKTIGGGYSSSYYHGAFSDCSSLTSIEIPASVETVEAAAFSDCSQLATVTFEKGSQLKIIGGGYSSSYYYGAFLGCSSLTSIEIPASVETIEATAFKRCSKLTTVTFEKGSQLKTIGGGFDTNVGYRYIYGAFSELKNLMTVDMSACTQVEIIEECAFYNDPELRLFKVSTKTPPTCENNAFVGINPYSVLKVPSGCANAYKAATGWKNFASITGLDE
;
A
#
# COMPACT_ATOMS: atom_id res chain seq x y z
N THR A 1 -3.44 17.86 -50.13
CA THR A 1 -3.37 17.69 -51.59
C THR A 1 -1.98 18.07 -52.05
N LEU A 2 -1.12 17.04 -52.22
CA LEU A 2 0.10 17.11 -52.97
C LEU A 2 -0.09 16.09 -54.12
N GLU A 3 -0.56 16.57 -55.22
CA GLU A 3 -0.40 15.95 -56.51
C GLU A 3 1.02 16.36 -57.01
N ASP A 4 1.95 15.42 -56.96
CA ASP A 4 3.05 15.33 -57.89
C ASP A 4 3.61 13.91 -57.85
N ASP A 5 3.35 13.14 -58.95
CA ASP A 5 3.83 11.81 -59.21
C ASP A 5 5.32 11.84 -59.62
N SER A 6 6.18 12.38 -58.79
CA SER A 6 7.63 12.18 -58.94
C SER A 6 8.03 10.92 -58.17
N VAL A 7 8.17 9.82 -58.87
CA VAL A 7 8.83 8.63 -58.38
C VAL A 7 10.25 8.98 -57.96
N ILE A 8 10.43 9.22 -56.69
CA ILE A 8 11.78 9.31 -56.11
C ILE A 8 12.35 7.90 -56.12
N THR A 9 13.14 7.59 -57.08
CA THR A 9 13.99 6.39 -57.10
C THR A 9 15.03 6.60 -55.99
N ILE A 10 14.76 6.05 -54.80
CA ILE A 10 15.78 5.98 -53.74
C ILE A 10 16.85 5.00 -54.29
N PRO A 11 18.12 5.43 -54.42
CA PRO A 11 19.20 4.54 -54.80
C PRO A 11 19.20 3.38 -53.79
N LYS A 12 19.18 2.14 -54.22
CA LYS A 12 19.48 0.99 -53.34
C LYS A 12 20.91 1.18 -52.86
N SER A 13 21.09 1.81 -51.73
CA SER A 13 22.35 1.77 -51.00
C SER A 13 22.58 0.34 -50.54
N ASP A 14 23.78 -0.17 -50.75
CA ASP A 14 24.19 -1.45 -50.18
C ASP A 14 24.27 -1.30 -48.63
N ASN A 15 23.16 -1.57 -47.95
CA ASN A 15 23.07 -1.54 -46.48
C ASN A 15 23.74 -2.78 -45.85
N SER A 16 24.37 -3.65 -46.62
CA SER A 16 24.88 -4.94 -46.15
C SER A 16 25.99 -4.83 -45.08
N LYS A 17 26.57 -3.66 -44.90
CA LYS A 17 27.62 -3.40 -43.90
C LYS A 17 27.19 -2.45 -42.76
N PHE A 18 26.15 -1.63 -42.96
CA PHE A 18 25.65 -0.74 -41.94
C PHE A 18 24.61 -1.49 -41.10
N VAL A 19 25.03 -1.94 -39.95
CA VAL A 19 24.24 -2.80 -39.04
C VAL A 19 24.33 -2.30 -37.62
N ILE A 20 23.19 -2.22 -36.94
CA ILE A 20 23.13 -2.05 -35.49
C ILE A 20 22.96 -3.42 -34.83
N ALA A 21 23.80 -3.74 -33.89
CA ALA A 21 23.74 -4.97 -33.09
C ALA A 21 23.59 -4.65 -31.63
N PHE A 22 22.76 -5.45 -30.97
CA PHE A 22 22.49 -5.36 -29.53
C PHE A 22 23.05 -6.61 -28.83
N ASN A 23 23.39 -6.46 -27.53
CA ASN A 23 23.72 -7.58 -26.69
C ASN A 23 22.48 -8.47 -26.40
N THR A 24 21.27 -7.90 -26.49
CA THR A 24 19.98 -8.62 -26.47
C THR A 24 18.92 -7.80 -27.21
N THR A 25 17.94 -8.46 -27.81
CA THR A 25 16.76 -7.85 -28.42
C THR A 25 15.48 -8.13 -27.62
N ASP A 26 15.54 -9.05 -26.68
CA ASP A 26 14.42 -9.39 -25.80
C ASP A 26 14.64 -8.71 -24.43
N ILE A 27 13.73 -7.82 -24.09
CA ILE A 27 13.80 -6.98 -22.90
C ILE A 27 12.72 -7.44 -21.92
N ALA A 28 13.11 -8.28 -20.99
CA ALA A 28 12.26 -8.71 -19.91
C ALA A 28 12.56 -7.85 -18.66
N ILE A 29 11.53 -7.28 -18.04
CA ILE A 29 11.59 -6.48 -16.81
C ILE A 29 10.56 -7.02 -15.82
N LEU A 30 10.98 -7.22 -14.58
CA LEU A 30 10.16 -7.87 -13.56
C LEU A 30 9.05 -6.96 -13.06
N ASN A 31 9.37 -5.71 -12.72
CA ASN A 31 8.43 -4.79 -12.10
C ASN A 31 8.22 -3.53 -12.95
N GLY A 32 6.98 -3.04 -12.98
CA GLY A 32 6.64 -1.78 -13.64
C GLY A 32 7.39 -0.60 -13.02
N GLY A 33 7.87 0.29 -13.89
CA GLY A 33 8.68 1.45 -13.51
C GLY A 33 10.19 1.18 -13.42
N GLU A 34 10.62 -0.08 -13.37
CA GLU A 34 12.03 -0.45 -13.43
C GLU A 34 12.63 -0.20 -14.82
N SER A 35 13.95 -0.14 -14.87
CA SER A 35 14.69 0.15 -16.11
C SER A 35 15.80 -0.86 -16.31
N LYS A 36 15.93 -1.33 -17.57
CA LYS A 36 17.05 -2.15 -18.05
C LYS A 36 17.87 -1.35 -19.06
N THR A 37 19.18 -1.44 -18.97
CA THR A 37 20.10 -0.79 -19.91
C THR A 37 20.78 -1.83 -20.77
N ILE A 38 20.65 -1.69 -22.07
CA ILE A 38 21.29 -2.58 -23.05
C ILE A 38 22.32 -1.82 -23.87
N SER A 39 23.32 -2.51 -24.34
CA SER A 39 24.38 -1.96 -25.20
C SER A 39 24.11 -2.21 -26.68
N TYR A 40 24.47 -1.26 -27.50
CA TYR A 40 24.50 -1.45 -28.95
C TYR A 40 25.85 -1.08 -29.54
N THR A 41 26.14 -1.70 -30.67
CA THR A 41 27.27 -1.36 -31.55
C THR A 41 26.78 -1.22 -32.99
N ILE A 42 27.43 -0.35 -33.76
CA ILE A 42 27.09 -0.09 -35.15
C ILE A 42 28.33 -0.36 -35.99
N THR A 43 28.20 -1.28 -36.90
CA THR A 43 29.24 -1.56 -37.90
C THR A 43 29.13 -0.52 -39.04
N ASP A 44 30.26 -0.06 -39.54
CA ASP A 44 30.36 0.93 -40.62
C ASP A 44 29.69 2.28 -40.31
N ALA A 45 29.73 2.69 -39.01
CA ALA A 45 29.21 3.97 -38.53
C ALA A 45 30.06 5.16 -39.09
N THR A 46 29.41 6.28 -39.30
CA THR A 46 30.06 7.56 -39.67
C THR A 46 30.03 8.53 -38.49
N GLU A 47 30.76 9.61 -38.53
CA GLU A 47 30.71 10.66 -37.49
C GLU A 47 29.34 11.30 -37.33
N ASN A 48 28.48 11.20 -38.35
CA ASN A 48 27.10 11.71 -38.37
C ASN A 48 26.06 10.67 -38.00
N THR A 49 26.46 9.47 -37.53
CA THR A 49 25.53 8.42 -37.16
C THR A 49 24.70 8.81 -35.96
N VAL A 50 23.39 8.76 -36.09
CA VAL A 50 22.42 9.07 -35.05
C VAL A 50 21.54 7.86 -34.78
N VAL A 51 21.38 7.52 -33.51
CA VAL A 51 20.47 6.45 -33.05
C VAL A 51 19.26 7.09 -32.35
N LYS A 52 18.08 6.62 -32.70
CA LYS A 52 16.80 7.00 -32.06
C LYS A 52 16.00 5.76 -31.68
N ALA A 53 15.26 5.83 -30.61
CA ALA A 53 14.34 4.80 -30.17
C ALA A 53 12.93 5.35 -30.05
N ILE A 54 11.95 4.60 -30.52
CA ILE A 54 10.52 4.91 -30.40
C ILE A 54 9.89 3.83 -29.57
N ALA A 55 9.41 4.19 -28.41
CA ALA A 55 8.69 3.30 -27.48
C ALA A 55 7.18 3.58 -27.56
N GLN A 56 6.37 2.53 -27.33
CA GLN A 56 4.91 2.57 -27.36
C GLN A 56 4.35 1.97 -26.05
N ASP A 57 3.05 1.99 -25.87
CA ASP A 57 2.32 1.34 -24.78
C ASP A 57 2.83 1.68 -23.37
N GLY A 58 3.26 2.94 -23.18
CA GLY A 58 3.77 3.42 -21.90
C GLY A 58 5.24 3.11 -21.62
N TRP A 59 5.90 2.27 -22.43
CA TRP A 59 7.35 2.07 -22.35
C TRP A 59 8.10 3.36 -22.65
N LYS A 60 9.28 3.49 -22.08
CA LYS A 60 10.18 4.64 -22.33
C LYS A 60 11.54 4.11 -22.76
N ALA A 61 12.16 4.78 -23.71
CA ALA A 61 13.50 4.45 -24.18
C ALA A 61 14.35 5.72 -24.24
N LYS A 62 15.53 5.69 -23.62
CA LYS A 62 16.51 6.78 -23.62
C LYS A 62 17.82 6.28 -24.22
N VAL A 63 18.18 6.82 -25.36
CA VAL A 63 19.46 6.52 -26.02
C VAL A 63 20.57 7.39 -25.43
N ASN A 64 21.69 6.75 -25.06
CA ASN A 64 22.92 7.40 -24.59
C ASN A 64 24.08 6.93 -25.48
N ALA A 65 24.36 7.65 -26.55
CA ALA A 65 25.50 7.39 -27.44
C ALA A 65 26.81 7.73 -26.71
N THR A 66 27.76 6.81 -26.71
CA THR A 66 29.13 7.06 -26.18
C THR A 66 30.10 7.42 -27.29
N SER A 67 29.80 6.99 -28.50
CA SER A 67 30.51 7.33 -29.75
C SER A 67 29.56 7.12 -30.95
N ALA A 68 30.00 7.45 -32.16
CA ALA A 68 29.19 7.24 -33.38
C ALA A 68 28.85 5.76 -33.62
N ASP A 69 29.68 4.84 -33.15
CA ASP A 69 29.60 3.41 -33.38
C ASP A 69 29.06 2.58 -32.20
N LYS A 70 28.82 3.20 -31.03
CA LYS A 70 28.33 2.49 -29.85
C LYS A 70 27.65 3.37 -28.82
N GLY A 71 26.85 2.75 -27.98
CA GLY A 71 26.16 3.39 -26.89
C GLY A 71 25.30 2.43 -26.09
N THR A 72 24.42 3.00 -25.30
CA THR A 72 23.43 2.25 -24.52
C THR A 72 22.03 2.79 -24.73
N ILE A 73 21.03 1.95 -24.52
CA ILE A 73 19.63 2.35 -24.44
C ILE A 73 19.10 1.92 -23.08
N THR A 74 18.63 2.87 -22.30
CA THR A 74 17.91 2.60 -21.06
C THR A 74 16.43 2.53 -21.34
N ILE A 75 15.83 1.39 -21.09
CA ILE A 75 14.42 1.06 -21.32
C ILE A 75 13.72 0.96 -19.99
N THR A 76 12.63 1.70 -19.82
CA THR A 76 11.82 1.71 -18.60
C THR A 76 10.44 1.14 -18.90
N ALA A 77 10.01 0.18 -18.09
CA ALA A 77 8.71 -0.47 -18.22
C ALA A 77 7.56 0.43 -17.72
N PRO A 78 6.37 0.36 -18.35
CA PRO A 78 5.15 0.94 -17.78
C PRO A 78 4.70 0.15 -16.55
N ASN A 79 3.76 0.72 -15.81
CA ASN A 79 3.07 0.01 -14.73
C ASN A 79 1.54 0.13 -14.93
N PRO A 80 0.82 -0.98 -15.22
CA PRO A 80 1.31 -2.36 -15.37
C PRO A 80 2.16 -2.57 -16.62
N ILE A 81 2.99 -3.64 -16.64
CA ILE A 81 3.78 -4.02 -17.80
C ILE A 81 2.85 -4.64 -18.85
N VAL A 82 2.95 -4.18 -20.07
CA VAL A 82 2.29 -4.74 -21.25
C VAL A 82 3.34 -5.11 -22.28
N GLU A 83 3.14 -6.22 -23.00
CA GLU A 83 4.03 -6.60 -24.09
C GLU A 83 3.97 -5.55 -25.20
N SER A 84 5.13 -5.13 -25.67
CA SER A 84 5.26 -4.11 -26.71
C SER A 84 6.60 -4.22 -27.43
N GLU A 85 6.77 -3.41 -28.44
CA GLU A 85 8.02 -3.31 -29.20
C GLU A 85 8.59 -1.88 -29.12
N ILE A 86 9.91 -1.79 -28.98
CA ILE A 86 10.65 -0.53 -29.14
C ILE A 86 11.41 -0.60 -30.44
N LEU A 87 11.09 0.31 -31.36
CA LEU A 87 11.77 0.41 -32.62
C LEU A 87 13.02 1.28 -32.48
N VAL A 88 14.18 0.74 -32.77
CA VAL A 88 15.45 1.46 -32.76
C VAL A 88 15.95 1.65 -34.17
N PHE A 89 16.22 2.90 -34.52
CA PHE A 89 16.71 3.30 -35.81
C PHE A 89 18.13 3.85 -35.68
N ALA A 90 19.02 3.41 -36.52
CA ALA A 90 20.30 4.06 -36.74
C ALA A 90 20.35 4.63 -38.16
N ASN A 91 20.75 5.89 -38.28
CA ASN A 91 20.96 6.59 -39.57
C ASN A 91 22.36 7.19 -39.58
N ASP A 92 23.08 7.00 -40.67
CA ASP A 92 24.48 7.43 -40.82
C ASP A 92 24.68 8.89 -41.28
N GLY A 93 23.60 9.67 -41.27
CA GLY A 93 23.61 11.06 -41.76
C GLY A 93 23.46 11.18 -43.27
N SER A 94 23.36 10.08 -43.98
CA SER A 94 23.11 10.01 -45.45
C SER A 94 21.78 9.31 -45.70
N TYR A 95 21.76 8.34 -46.64
CA TYR A 95 20.55 7.57 -46.98
C TYR A 95 20.50 6.17 -46.35
N ARG A 96 21.56 5.75 -45.62
CA ARG A 96 21.57 4.45 -45.00
C ARG A 96 20.85 4.51 -43.64
N THR A 97 19.82 3.71 -43.51
CA THR A 97 19.07 3.57 -42.25
C THR A 97 18.86 2.08 -41.97
N VAL A 98 19.13 1.68 -40.76
CA VAL A 98 18.81 0.35 -40.22
C VAL A 98 17.84 0.47 -39.08
N MET A 99 16.94 -0.50 -38.97
CA MET A 99 15.95 -0.60 -37.90
C MET A 99 16.04 -1.98 -37.27
N VAL A 100 15.94 -1.99 -35.93
CA VAL A 100 15.83 -3.22 -35.14
C VAL A 100 14.68 -3.04 -34.16
N SER A 101 13.85 -4.05 -34.01
CA SER A 101 12.82 -4.13 -33.01
C SER A 101 13.37 -4.79 -31.75
N LEU A 102 13.08 -4.20 -30.59
CA LEU A 102 13.35 -4.76 -29.27
C LEU A 102 12.03 -5.21 -28.67
N ASN A 103 11.89 -6.50 -28.37
CA ASN A 103 10.69 -7.06 -27.77
C ASN A 103 10.70 -6.76 -26.26
N CYS A 104 9.69 -6.07 -25.78
CA CYS A 104 9.56 -5.66 -24.37
C CYS A 104 8.42 -6.43 -23.73
N MET A 105 8.70 -7.12 -22.63
CA MET A 105 7.74 -8.03 -21.99
C MET A 105 7.91 -8.12 -20.49
N GLN A 106 6.90 -8.71 -19.80
CA GLN A 106 6.98 -9.08 -18.41
C GLN A 106 8.07 -10.12 -18.19
N GLY A 107 8.93 -9.86 -17.20
CA GLY A 107 9.93 -10.82 -16.75
C GLY A 107 9.29 -12.00 -16.04
N GLN A 108 9.75 -13.22 -16.38
CA GLN A 108 9.28 -14.46 -15.76
C GLN A 108 10.45 -15.43 -15.56
N ILE A 109 10.41 -16.18 -14.47
CA ILE A 109 11.29 -17.31 -14.20
C ILE A 109 10.47 -18.45 -13.63
N ASN A 110 10.50 -19.61 -14.27
CA ASN A 110 9.73 -20.79 -13.85
C ASN A 110 10.66 -21.99 -13.71
N ILE A 111 10.59 -22.62 -12.55
CA ILE A 111 11.26 -23.89 -12.24
C ILE A 111 10.16 -24.91 -11.99
N ALA A 112 10.14 -26.00 -12.74
CA ALA A 112 9.10 -27.02 -12.62
C ALA A 112 9.20 -27.81 -11.30
N ASP A 113 10.43 -28.07 -10.86
CA ASP A 113 10.76 -28.66 -9.56
C ASP A 113 11.96 -27.90 -9.01
N ASN A 114 11.78 -27.20 -7.90
CA ASN A 114 12.80 -26.38 -7.26
C ASN A 114 13.57 -27.14 -6.16
N SER A 115 13.42 -28.45 -6.08
CA SER A 115 14.12 -29.31 -5.12
C SER A 115 15.10 -30.26 -5.81
N ILE A 116 16.28 -30.42 -5.24
CA ILE A 116 17.29 -31.36 -5.68
C ILE A 116 17.68 -32.26 -4.53
N ASP A 117 17.45 -33.58 -4.69
CA ASP A 117 17.91 -34.60 -3.76
C ASP A 117 19.21 -35.21 -4.29
N ALA A 118 20.35 -34.87 -3.65
CA ALA A 118 21.64 -35.42 -3.99
C ALA A 118 22.03 -36.62 -3.11
N THR A 119 22.71 -37.59 -3.70
CA THR A 119 23.24 -38.77 -2.95
C THR A 119 24.41 -38.37 -2.05
N PRO A 120 24.78 -39.20 -1.04
CA PRO A 120 25.95 -38.94 -0.20
C PRO A 120 27.25 -38.81 -1.00
N ALA A 121 27.37 -39.52 -2.10
CA ALA A 121 28.57 -39.41 -2.96
C ALA A 121 28.71 -38.06 -3.66
N GLY A 122 27.67 -37.26 -3.64
CA GLY A 122 27.60 -35.98 -4.40
C GLY A 122 27.54 -36.20 -5.89
N GLY A 123 28.24 -35.34 -6.62
CA GLY A 123 28.30 -35.36 -8.09
C GLY A 123 27.53 -34.21 -8.70
N THR A 124 27.41 -34.27 -10.02
CA THR A 124 26.74 -33.23 -10.80
C THR A 124 25.23 -33.31 -10.63
N GLN A 125 24.58 -32.20 -10.34
CA GLN A 125 23.14 -32.03 -10.23
C GLN A 125 22.69 -30.95 -11.19
N GLU A 126 21.56 -31.17 -11.85
CA GLU A 126 21.02 -30.26 -12.86
C GLU A 126 19.62 -29.82 -12.48
N ILE A 127 19.33 -28.52 -12.65
CA ILE A 127 17.97 -27.99 -12.57
C ILE A 127 17.65 -27.25 -13.85
N LYS A 128 16.49 -27.54 -14.43
CA LYS A 128 16.00 -26.91 -15.64
C LYS A 128 14.99 -25.83 -15.28
N LEU A 129 15.13 -24.69 -15.91
CA LEU A 129 14.20 -23.58 -15.76
C LEU A 129 13.88 -22.95 -17.11
N THR A 130 12.78 -22.25 -17.18
CA THR A 130 12.45 -21.41 -18.32
C THR A 130 12.39 -19.96 -17.83
N THR A 131 13.12 -19.08 -18.51
CA THR A 131 13.17 -17.67 -18.12
C THR A 131 13.42 -16.75 -19.30
N ASN A 132 12.92 -15.53 -19.23
CA ASN A 132 13.28 -14.44 -20.11
C ASN A 132 14.05 -13.33 -19.36
N LEU A 133 14.48 -13.60 -18.10
CA LEU A 133 15.28 -12.71 -17.28
C LEU A 133 16.75 -13.13 -17.24
N ASP A 134 17.64 -12.16 -17.10
CA ASP A 134 19.00 -12.40 -16.67
C ASP A 134 19.00 -12.61 -15.14
N TYR A 135 19.70 -13.61 -14.67
CA TYR A 135 19.80 -13.94 -13.25
C TYR A 135 21.20 -14.35 -12.85
N THR A 136 21.49 -14.23 -11.58
CA THR A 136 22.70 -14.76 -10.94
C THR A 136 22.30 -15.81 -9.92
N VAL A 137 23.18 -16.79 -9.71
CA VAL A 137 22.96 -17.87 -8.76
C VAL A 137 23.78 -17.57 -7.50
N GLU A 138 23.12 -17.42 -6.36
CA GLU A 138 23.77 -17.19 -5.08
C GLU A 138 23.64 -18.42 -4.20
N ILE A 139 24.77 -19.08 -3.96
CA ILE A 139 24.91 -20.18 -3.01
C ILE A 139 25.18 -19.59 -1.63
N PRO A 140 24.39 -19.92 -0.59
CA PRO A 140 24.60 -19.39 0.75
C PRO A 140 25.97 -19.81 1.31
N ASP A 141 26.55 -18.96 2.16
CA ASP A 141 27.92 -19.15 2.66
C ASP A 141 28.14 -20.48 3.38
N ASN A 142 27.13 -20.96 4.11
CA ASN A 142 27.14 -22.25 4.79
C ASN A 142 27.18 -23.47 3.84
N ALA A 143 26.83 -23.28 2.57
CA ALA A 143 26.82 -24.34 1.57
C ALA A 143 28.02 -24.28 0.62
N LYS A 144 28.74 -23.17 0.52
CA LYS A 144 29.87 -23.00 -0.43
C LYS A 144 31.00 -24.02 -0.28
N SER A 145 31.12 -24.65 0.89
CA SER A 145 32.09 -25.70 1.15
C SER A 145 31.76 -27.02 0.43
N TRP A 146 30.50 -27.25 0.04
CA TRP A 146 30.03 -28.52 -0.52
C TRP A 146 29.19 -28.41 -1.78
N LEU A 147 28.72 -27.23 -2.10
CA LEU A 147 27.90 -26.94 -3.26
C LEU A 147 28.56 -25.83 -4.08
N SER A 148 28.78 -26.06 -5.37
CA SER A 148 29.34 -25.09 -6.29
C SER A 148 28.66 -25.16 -7.65
N LEU A 149 28.78 -24.10 -8.43
CA LEU A 149 28.32 -24.08 -9.81
C LEU A 149 29.37 -24.72 -10.71
N ALA A 150 28.93 -25.63 -11.58
CA ALA A 150 29.75 -26.09 -12.70
C ALA A 150 29.90 -24.96 -13.75
N PRO A 151 30.96 -24.98 -14.59
CA PRO A 151 31.09 -24.04 -15.70
C PRO A 151 29.87 -24.11 -16.63
N GLN A 152 29.21 -22.98 -16.85
CA GLN A 152 27.94 -22.91 -17.59
C GLN A 152 28.12 -22.44 -19.02
N THR A 153 27.34 -23.03 -19.96
CA THR A 153 27.17 -22.55 -21.33
C THR A 153 25.72 -22.08 -21.50
N ARG A 154 25.54 -20.77 -21.76
CA ARG A 154 24.19 -20.18 -21.88
C ARG A 154 23.56 -20.30 -23.23
N ALA A 155 22.28 -20.71 -23.29
CA ALA A 155 21.39 -20.55 -24.44
C ALA A 155 20.03 -20.04 -23.99
N LEU A 156 19.43 -19.14 -24.77
CA LEU A 156 18.14 -18.48 -24.48
C LEU A 156 16.95 -19.45 -24.55
N ARG A 157 16.10 -19.45 -23.54
CA ARG A 157 14.73 -19.95 -23.36
C ARG A 157 14.54 -21.17 -22.44
N GLU A 158 15.33 -22.21 -22.56
CA GLU A 158 15.46 -23.26 -21.54
C GLU A 158 16.87 -23.18 -21.02
N ASP A 159 17.04 -22.88 -19.75
CA ASP A 159 18.34 -22.82 -19.11
C ASP A 159 18.49 -24.01 -18.16
N THR A 160 19.71 -24.53 -18.06
CA THR A 160 20.05 -25.60 -17.14
C THR A 160 21.15 -25.11 -16.23
N ILE A 161 20.84 -25.01 -14.93
CA ILE A 161 21.86 -24.70 -13.92
C ILE A 161 22.47 -26.03 -13.48
N VAL A 162 23.77 -26.13 -13.57
CA VAL A 162 24.53 -27.32 -13.18
C VAL A 162 25.31 -27.02 -11.91
N PHE A 163 25.12 -27.84 -10.92
CA PHE A 163 25.80 -27.74 -9.64
C PHE A 163 26.72 -28.95 -9.43
N GLU A 164 27.88 -28.71 -8.84
CA GLU A 164 28.77 -29.73 -8.34
C GLU A 164 28.58 -29.85 -6.83
N VAL A 165 28.26 -31.04 -6.37
CA VAL A 165 28.00 -31.36 -4.97
C VAL A 165 29.10 -32.29 -4.48
N THR A 166 29.89 -31.91 -3.45
CA THR A 166 30.89 -32.77 -2.86
C THR A 166 30.27 -33.92 -2.07
N ALA A 167 31.04 -34.97 -1.81
CA ALA A 167 30.58 -36.07 -0.94
C ALA A 167 30.21 -35.55 0.46
N ASN A 168 29.20 -36.17 1.04
CA ASN A 168 28.75 -35.90 2.41
C ASN A 168 28.97 -37.12 3.29
N GLU A 169 30.03 -37.06 4.07
CA GLU A 169 30.33 -38.09 5.08
C GLU A 169 29.61 -37.87 6.40
N GLY A 170 28.92 -36.74 6.52
CA GLY A 170 28.11 -36.38 7.69
C GLY A 170 26.63 -36.76 7.51
N ILE A 171 25.77 -36.09 8.28
CA ILE A 171 24.32 -36.22 8.15
C ILE A 171 23.80 -35.54 6.88
N GLN A 172 22.51 -35.72 6.62
CA GLN A 172 21.79 -34.98 5.58
C GLN A 172 21.99 -33.48 5.76
N ARG A 173 22.33 -32.78 4.66
CA ARG A 173 22.54 -31.34 4.65
C ARG A 173 21.65 -30.66 3.61
N TYR A 174 21.36 -29.40 3.86
CA TYR A 174 20.46 -28.58 3.04
C TYR A 174 21.12 -27.28 2.64
N ALA A 175 20.70 -26.75 1.50
CA ALA A 175 21.00 -25.40 1.11
C ALA A 175 19.82 -24.81 0.34
N THR A 176 19.56 -23.54 0.55
CA THR A 176 18.61 -22.77 -0.28
C THR A 176 19.43 -21.82 -1.14
N VAL A 177 19.51 -22.14 -2.42
CA VAL A 177 20.21 -21.33 -3.43
C VAL A 177 19.25 -20.31 -3.99
N ALA A 178 19.64 -19.05 -4.00
CA ALA A 178 18.83 -17.97 -4.53
C ALA A 178 19.21 -17.67 -5.99
N LEU A 179 18.21 -17.54 -6.85
CA LEU A 179 18.34 -16.94 -8.17
C LEU A 179 17.98 -15.46 -8.04
N LYS A 180 18.94 -14.59 -8.34
CA LYS A 180 18.81 -13.14 -8.12
C LYS A 180 18.88 -12.38 -9.44
N ASP A 181 18.15 -11.26 -9.53
CA ASP A 181 18.27 -10.29 -10.61
C ASP A 181 19.57 -9.47 -10.50
N GLU A 182 19.79 -8.57 -11.45
CA GLU A 182 20.94 -7.67 -11.45
C GLU A 182 20.99 -6.69 -10.25
N GLN A 183 19.84 -6.46 -9.62
CA GLN A 183 19.68 -5.59 -8.45
C GLN A 183 19.87 -6.35 -7.13
N GLY A 184 20.03 -7.68 -7.19
CA GLY A 184 20.20 -8.55 -6.03
C GLY A 184 18.89 -9.03 -5.38
N ASN A 185 17.73 -8.78 -6.00
CA ASN A 185 16.46 -9.31 -5.51
C ASN A 185 16.33 -10.79 -5.85
N THR A 186 15.77 -11.57 -4.94
CA THR A 186 15.54 -13.00 -5.17
C THR A 186 14.36 -13.20 -6.10
N LEU A 187 14.61 -13.84 -7.24
CA LEU A 187 13.61 -14.21 -8.23
C LEU A 187 12.96 -15.56 -7.92
N GLN A 188 13.80 -16.53 -7.56
CA GLN A 188 13.42 -17.90 -7.21
C GLN A 188 14.43 -18.52 -6.26
N THR A 189 14.04 -19.62 -5.59
CA THR A 189 14.93 -20.38 -4.75
C THR A 189 14.96 -21.85 -5.19
N ILE A 190 16.15 -22.47 -5.03
CA ILE A 190 16.37 -23.90 -5.27
C ILE A 190 16.77 -24.53 -3.94
N ILE A 191 16.08 -25.57 -3.55
CA ILE A 191 16.32 -26.29 -2.31
C ILE A 191 17.19 -27.51 -2.64
N PHE A 192 18.38 -27.56 -2.04
CA PHE A 192 19.26 -28.71 -2.09
C PHE A 192 19.12 -29.53 -0.82
N ARG A 193 18.91 -30.82 -0.98
CA ARG A 193 19.01 -31.80 0.08
C ARG A 193 20.04 -32.84 -0.32
N GLN A 194 21.10 -33.03 0.46
CA GLN A 194 22.06 -34.09 0.25
C GLN A 194 22.03 -35.06 1.42
N LEU A 195 21.80 -36.33 1.13
CA LEU A 195 21.94 -37.40 2.12
C LEU A 195 23.39 -37.50 2.57
N GLY A 196 23.61 -37.92 3.82
CA GLY A 196 24.94 -38.15 4.38
C GLY A 196 25.22 -39.65 4.64
N THR A 197 26.46 -39.98 4.92
CA THR A 197 26.88 -41.32 5.36
C THR A 197 27.08 -41.38 6.88
N CYS A 198 26.58 -40.39 7.62
CA CYS A 198 26.86 -40.22 9.04
C CYS A 198 26.58 -41.45 9.87
N THR A 199 27.11 -41.45 11.09
CA THR A 199 26.78 -42.37 12.16
C THR A 199 25.25 -42.37 12.37
N GLU A 200 24.60 -43.36 11.83
CA GLU A 200 23.21 -43.63 12.06
C GLU A 200 23.06 -44.52 13.26
N ILE A 201 22.23 -44.12 14.21
CA ILE A 201 21.95 -44.88 15.43
C ILE A 201 20.52 -45.30 15.41
N HIS A 202 20.30 -46.55 15.67
CA HIS A 202 18.94 -47.08 15.81
C HIS A 202 18.62 -47.33 17.30
N VAL A 203 17.52 -46.73 17.76
CA VAL A 203 17.00 -46.87 19.13
C VAL A 203 15.76 -47.73 19.08
N GLU A 204 15.86 -49.00 19.51
CA GLU A 204 14.74 -49.95 19.51
C GLU A 204 13.76 -49.70 20.67
N THR A 205 14.26 -49.23 21.80
CA THR A 205 13.47 -49.05 23.02
C THR A 205 13.56 -47.60 23.51
N LYS A 206 12.44 -46.98 23.83
CA LYS A 206 12.35 -45.59 24.34
C LYS A 206 13.13 -45.45 25.65
N GLY A 207 13.96 -44.38 25.73
CA GLY A 207 14.78 -44.09 26.92
C GLY A 207 16.16 -44.75 26.93
N GLU A 208 16.55 -45.48 25.88
CA GLU A 208 17.76 -46.23 25.78
C GLU A 208 18.85 -45.56 24.94
N LEU A 209 18.67 -44.33 24.50
CA LEU A 209 19.65 -43.59 23.66
C LEU A 209 21.03 -43.49 24.34
N GLU A 210 21.09 -43.24 25.65
CA GLU A 210 22.31 -43.20 26.42
C GLU A 210 23.06 -44.54 26.35
N ASN A 211 22.34 -45.66 26.47
CA ASN A 211 22.93 -47.00 26.41
C ASN A 211 23.41 -47.34 25.00
N VAL A 212 22.66 -46.94 23.97
CA VAL A 212 23.05 -47.11 22.56
C VAL A 212 24.32 -46.29 22.22
N LEU A 213 24.50 -45.15 22.88
CA LEU A 213 25.65 -44.25 22.70
C LEU A 213 26.80 -44.54 23.68
N ALA A 214 26.72 -45.51 24.57
CA ALA A 214 27.66 -45.76 25.62
C ALA A 214 29.12 -46.01 25.14
N ASP A 215 29.26 -46.57 23.93
CA ASP A 215 30.55 -46.86 23.31
C ASP A 215 31.08 -45.65 22.44
N TYR A 216 30.34 -44.56 22.36
CA TYR A 216 30.69 -43.38 21.58
C TYR A 216 31.07 -42.22 22.51
N ASP A 217 31.99 -41.37 22.02
CA ASP A 217 32.26 -40.08 22.68
C ASP A 217 31.12 -39.06 22.33
N TYR A 218 29.94 -39.33 22.89
CA TYR A 218 28.73 -38.59 22.59
C TYR A 218 28.81 -37.09 22.90
N ALA A 219 29.70 -36.68 23.83
CA ALA A 219 29.89 -35.27 24.15
C ALA A 219 30.56 -34.49 23.01
N ASN A 220 31.31 -35.18 22.14
CA ASN A 220 32.03 -34.58 21.00
C ASN A 220 31.34 -34.87 19.65
N ILE A 221 30.20 -35.54 19.62
CA ILE A 221 29.45 -35.73 18.39
C ILE A 221 28.86 -34.37 17.94
N GLU A 222 29.24 -33.93 16.73
CA GLU A 222 28.70 -32.70 16.12
C GLU A 222 27.48 -32.96 15.22
N SER A 223 27.36 -34.19 14.69
CA SER A 223 26.28 -34.56 13.77
C SER A 223 25.79 -35.97 14.09
N LEU A 224 24.46 -36.14 14.20
CA LEU A 224 23.86 -37.41 14.54
C LEU A 224 22.55 -37.63 13.79
N LYS A 225 22.41 -38.81 13.14
CA LYS A 225 21.14 -39.32 12.67
C LYS A 225 20.61 -40.38 13.64
N ILE A 226 19.36 -40.27 14.05
CA ILE A 226 18.70 -41.22 14.93
C ILE A 226 17.48 -41.79 14.21
N THR A 227 17.34 -43.11 14.28
CA THR A 227 16.17 -43.84 13.78
C THR A 227 15.52 -44.65 14.92
N GLY A 228 14.31 -45.15 14.72
CA GLY A 228 13.59 -45.95 15.71
C GLY A 228 12.66 -45.14 16.59
N VAL A 229 12.76 -45.25 17.92
CA VAL A 229 11.81 -44.63 18.88
C VAL A 229 12.54 -43.83 19.96
N LEU A 230 12.03 -42.63 20.27
CA LEU A 230 12.56 -41.79 21.36
C LEU A 230 11.44 -41.40 22.33
N ASN A 231 11.82 -40.97 23.54
CA ASN A 231 10.92 -40.35 24.52
C ASN A 231 11.59 -39.16 25.23
N ASP A 232 10.94 -38.61 26.24
CA ASP A 232 11.39 -37.44 26.98
C ASP A 232 12.78 -37.58 27.59
N VAL A 233 13.14 -38.83 28.03
CA VAL A 233 14.47 -39.11 28.62
C VAL A 233 15.55 -38.99 27.57
N ASP A 234 15.31 -39.49 26.33
CA ASP A 234 16.25 -39.44 25.23
C ASP A 234 16.49 -38.00 24.77
N PHE A 235 15.42 -37.21 24.66
CA PHE A 235 15.56 -35.77 24.32
C PHE A 235 16.29 -34.97 25.40
N LEU A 236 16.06 -35.31 26.69
CA LEU A 236 16.77 -34.69 27.79
C LEU A 236 18.26 -35.07 27.77
N PHE A 237 18.60 -36.29 27.37
CA PHE A 237 19.98 -36.72 27.16
C PHE A 237 20.64 -35.95 26.04
N ILE A 238 20.00 -35.84 24.87
CA ILE A 238 20.48 -35.00 23.74
C ILE A 238 20.78 -33.59 24.22
N TYR A 239 19.85 -32.96 24.92
CA TYR A 239 19.97 -31.58 25.39
C TYR A 239 21.13 -31.40 26.42
N ARG A 240 21.28 -32.32 27.37
CA ARG A 240 22.21 -32.16 28.50
C ARG A 240 23.59 -32.74 28.25
N MET A 241 23.66 -33.86 27.55
CA MET A 241 24.85 -34.67 27.46
C MET A 241 25.58 -34.54 26.12
N MET A 242 24.96 -33.89 25.11
CA MET A 242 25.56 -33.72 23.79
C MET A 242 25.77 -32.23 23.45
N PRO A 243 26.66 -31.51 24.19
CA PRO A 243 26.80 -30.06 24.07
C PRO A 243 27.35 -29.60 22.73
N ASN A 244 28.07 -30.47 21.99
CA ASN A 244 28.67 -30.16 20.70
C ASN A 244 27.79 -30.57 19.50
N LEU A 245 26.59 -31.15 19.75
CA LEU A 245 25.70 -31.58 18.69
C LEU A 245 25.06 -30.36 17.99
N LYS A 246 25.48 -30.13 16.75
CA LYS A 246 24.96 -29.03 15.91
C LYS A 246 23.90 -29.48 14.94
N ASN A 247 24.07 -30.70 14.37
CA ASN A 247 23.18 -31.22 13.33
C ASN A 247 22.50 -32.48 13.83
N LEU A 248 21.17 -32.45 13.88
CA LEU A 248 20.37 -33.58 14.34
C LEU A 248 19.34 -33.99 13.29
N ASP A 249 19.46 -35.22 12.77
CA ASP A 249 18.47 -35.81 11.88
C ASP A 249 17.66 -36.87 12.64
N ILE A 250 16.39 -36.60 12.85
CA ILE A 250 15.42 -37.50 13.46
C ILE A 250 14.24 -37.81 12.54
N ALA A 251 14.41 -37.62 11.22
CA ALA A 251 13.34 -37.83 10.25
C ALA A 251 12.70 -39.22 10.33
N GLU A 252 13.51 -40.25 10.61
CA GLU A 252 13.07 -41.65 10.68
C GLU A 252 12.69 -42.11 12.11
N VAL A 253 12.66 -41.19 13.07
CA VAL A 253 12.15 -41.48 14.41
C VAL A 253 10.63 -41.60 14.38
N ASN A 254 10.11 -42.71 14.86
CA ASN A 254 8.66 -42.93 14.91
C ASN A 254 8.05 -42.27 16.14
N ILE A 255 7.74 -40.96 16.00
CA ILE A 255 7.09 -40.16 17.04
C ILE A 255 6.14 -39.15 16.38
N THR A 256 4.92 -39.12 16.84
CA THR A 256 3.85 -38.22 16.30
C THR A 256 3.78 -36.87 17.01
N ALA A 257 4.37 -36.77 18.21
CA ALA A 257 4.48 -35.53 18.96
C ALA A 257 5.84 -35.54 19.71
N LEU A 258 6.61 -34.49 19.61
CA LEU A 258 7.82 -34.31 20.41
C LEU A 258 7.45 -33.89 21.84
N PRO A 259 8.31 -34.17 22.83
CA PRO A 259 8.11 -33.72 24.20
C PRO A 259 7.87 -32.19 24.27
N THR A 260 7.08 -31.77 25.23
CA THR A 260 6.85 -30.34 25.47
C THR A 260 8.17 -29.64 25.72
N GLN A 261 8.48 -28.55 24.94
CA GLN A 261 9.70 -27.77 25.05
C GLN A 261 11.00 -28.58 24.74
N ALA A 262 10.96 -29.59 23.88
CA ALA A 262 12.09 -30.48 23.59
C ALA A 262 13.39 -29.74 23.22
N PHE A 263 13.32 -28.61 22.56
CA PHE A 263 14.44 -27.78 22.13
C PHE A 263 14.33 -26.32 22.65
N CYS A 264 13.55 -26.10 23.70
CA CYS A 264 13.37 -24.80 24.33
C CYS A 264 14.72 -24.34 24.92
N GLU A 265 15.15 -23.10 24.55
CA GLU A 265 16.42 -22.51 24.97
C GLU A 265 17.65 -23.40 24.65
N SER A 266 17.53 -24.28 23.65
CA SER A 266 18.64 -25.14 23.20
C SER A 266 19.73 -24.29 22.56
N THR A 267 20.95 -24.40 23.07
CA THR A 267 22.13 -23.64 22.62
C THR A 267 23.07 -24.45 21.74
N ASN A 268 22.79 -25.74 21.49
CA ASN A 268 23.67 -26.67 20.80
C ASN A 268 23.14 -27.04 19.39
N VAL A 269 21.87 -27.38 19.22
CA VAL A 269 21.35 -27.82 17.91
C VAL A 269 21.13 -26.62 17.01
N GLU A 270 21.88 -26.56 15.89
CA GLU A 270 21.82 -25.49 14.90
C GLU A 270 20.97 -25.89 13.69
N GLU A 271 21.02 -27.18 13.29
CA GLU A 271 20.29 -27.73 12.14
C GLU A 271 19.48 -28.95 12.59
N LEU A 272 18.20 -28.99 12.26
CA LEU A 272 17.29 -30.04 12.69
C LEU A 272 16.37 -30.51 11.56
N ILE A 273 16.33 -31.83 11.39
CA ILE A 273 15.35 -32.49 10.52
C ILE A 273 14.33 -33.18 11.40
N LEU A 274 13.08 -32.76 11.31
CA LEU A 274 12.00 -33.25 12.14
C LEU A 274 11.47 -34.62 11.68
N PRO A 275 10.86 -35.41 12.58
CA PRO A 275 10.29 -36.72 12.25
C PRO A 275 9.24 -36.64 11.15
N ASN A 276 9.33 -37.55 10.18
CA ASN A 276 8.35 -37.67 9.10
C ASN A 276 6.95 -38.06 9.61
N THR A 277 6.85 -38.62 10.80
CA THR A 277 5.59 -38.99 11.48
C THR A 277 5.04 -37.89 12.37
N LEU A 278 5.76 -36.76 12.48
CA LEU A 278 5.35 -35.61 13.30
C LEU A 278 4.09 -34.96 12.71
N ILE A 279 3.08 -34.73 13.55
CA ILE A 279 1.81 -34.12 13.15
C ILE A 279 1.73 -32.66 13.63
N THR A 280 2.34 -32.37 14.78
CA THR A 280 2.25 -31.06 15.41
C THR A 280 3.62 -30.61 15.93
N ILE A 281 3.98 -29.38 15.62
CA ILE A 281 5.08 -28.68 16.30
C ILE A 281 4.45 -27.95 17.48
N GLY A 282 4.75 -28.42 18.70
CA GLY A 282 4.09 -28.02 19.94
C GLY A 282 4.45 -26.60 20.40
N GLU A 283 3.67 -26.13 21.38
CA GLU A 283 3.90 -24.83 22.01
C GLU A 283 5.31 -24.73 22.62
N LYS A 284 6.02 -23.63 22.34
CA LYS A 284 7.37 -23.34 22.85
C LYS A 284 8.44 -24.40 22.51
N MET A 285 8.22 -25.24 21.52
CA MET A 285 9.12 -26.34 21.21
C MET A 285 10.54 -25.86 20.93
N PHE A 286 10.70 -24.73 20.24
CA PHE A 286 11.98 -24.12 19.89
C PHE A 286 12.15 -22.70 20.48
N TYR A 287 11.38 -22.37 21.50
CA TYR A 287 11.45 -21.05 22.15
C TYR A 287 12.89 -20.70 22.50
N ARG A 288 13.42 -19.55 21.98
CA ARG A 288 14.78 -19.07 22.21
C ARG A 288 15.90 -20.05 21.89
N SER A 289 15.70 -20.95 20.94
CA SER A 289 16.75 -21.86 20.52
C SER A 289 17.76 -21.18 19.57
N GLU A 290 19.01 -21.67 19.55
CA GLU A 290 20.06 -21.24 18.61
C GLU A 290 19.91 -21.89 17.23
N LEU A 291 18.75 -22.47 16.92
CA LEU A 291 18.46 -23.14 15.67
C LEU A 291 18.66 -22.18 14.48
N LYS A 292 19.46 -22.59 13.50
CA LYS A 292 19.74 -21.83 12.27
C LYS A 292 18.84 -22.26 11.11
N SER A 293 18.56 -23.56 11.03
CA SER A 293 17.68 -24.10 10.01
C SER A 293 16.83 -25.25 10.51
N VAL A 294 15.61 -25.37 9.98
CA VAL A 294 14.70 -26.48 10.26
C VAL A 294 13.98 -26.91 9.00
N VAL A 295 13.90 -28.25 8.81
CA VAL A 295 13.04 -28.85 7.79
C VAL A 295 11.79 -29.41 8.48
N ILE A 296 10.65 -28.91 8.07
CA ILE A 296 9.33 -29.29 8.59
C ILE A 296 8.72 -30.31 7.67
N SER A 297 8.49 -31.54 8.20
CA SER A 297 7.99 -32.67 7.42
C SER A 297 6.59 -32.41 6.88
N ALA A 298 6.29 -33.04 5.73
CA ALA A 298 5.03 -32.83 5.00
C ALA A 298 3.78 -33.19 5.84
N ASN A 299 3.90 -34.07 6.81
CA ASN A 299 2.77 -34.53 7.65
C ASN A 299 2.41 -33.55 8.79
N VAL A 300 3.24 -32.53 9.03
CA VAL A 300 2.90 -31.52 10.04
C VAL A 300 1.69 -30.72 9.58
N THR A 301 0.66 -30.74 10.42
CA THR A 301 -0.60 -30.03 10.16
C THR A 301 -0.70 -28.71 10.93
N THR A 302 0.03 -28.59 12.03
CA THR A 302 -0.05 -27.44 12.94
C THR A 302 1.31 -27.08 13.51
N ILE A 303 1.64 -25.81 13.42
CA ILE A 303 2.68 -25.16 14.22
C ILE A 303 1.94 -24.38 15.30
N GLU A 304 2.11 -24.79 16.57
CA GLU A 304 1.41 -24.18 17.69
C GLU A 304 1.93 -22.80 18.07
N ASN A 305 1.29 -22.19 19.06
CA ASN A 305 1.66 -20.84 19.51
C ASN A 305 3.08 -20.83 20.08
N ILE A 306 3.82 -19.74 19.80
CA ILE A 306 5.15 -19.47 20.39
C ILE A 306 6.19 -20.54 20.00
N ALA A 307 5.91 -21.40 19.00
CA ALA A 307 6.76 -22.56 18.69
C ALA A 307 8.22 -22.20 18.42
N PHE A 308 8.49 -21.12 17.68
CA PHE A 308 9.83 -20.61 17.34
C PHE A 308 10.04 -19.17 17.84
N TRP A 309 9.37 -18.77 18.92
CA TRP A 309 9.54 -17.42 19.48
C TRP A 309 11.01 -17.15 19.83
N ASP A 310 11.53 -16.00 19.37
CA ASP A 310 12.89 -15.50 19.63
C ASP A 310 13.98 -16.52 19.24
N CYS A 311 13.74 -17.30 18.15
CA CYS A 311 14.79 -18.05 17.47
C CYS A 311 15.64 -17.07 16.63
N SER A 312 16.42 -16.25 17.31
CA SER A 312 17.12 -15.10 16.70
C SER A 312 18.22 -15.50 15.69
N LYS A 313 18.62 -16.76 15.65
CA LYS A 313 19.58 -17.33 14.68
C LYS A 313 18.90 -18.03 13.51
N LEU A 314 17.59 -18.25 13.57
CA LEU A 314 16.85 -18.97 12.53
C LEU A 314 16.86 -18.17 11.23
N THR A 315 17.59 -18.68 10.23
CA THR A 315 17.69 -18.06 8.90
C THR A 315 16.78 -18.72 7.89
N THR A 316 16.50 -20.02 8.05
CA THR A 316 15.82 -20.84 7.06
C THR A 316 14.80 -21.78 7.70
N VAL A 317 13.59 -21.72 7.19
CA VAL A 317 12.50 -22.67 7.45
C VAL A 317 12.08 -23.28 6.13
N THR A 318 12.21 -24.60 6.00
CA THR A 318 11.85 -25.33 4.78
C THR A 318 10.70 -26.26 5.07
N PHE A 319 9.66 -26.20 4.25
CA PHE A 319 8.56 -27.16 4.29
C PHE A 319 8.75 -28.22 3.21
N GLU A 320 8.64 -29.48 3.56
CA GLU A 320 8.72 -30.56 2.57
C GLU A 320 7.58 -30.47 1.56
N LYS A 321 7.87 -30.92 0.32
CA LYS A 321 6.89 -30.93 -0.78
C LYS A 321 5.62 -31.70 -0.40
N GLY A 322 4.47 -31.11 -0.69
CA GLY A 322 3.18 -31.68 -0.34
C GLY A 322 2.80 -31.47 1.12
N SER A 323 3.36 -30.49 1.79
CA SER A 323 3.03 -30.08 3.14
C SER A 323 1.52 -30.04 3.38
N GLN A 324 1.09 -30.61 4.50
CA GLN A 324 -0.30 -30.60 4.97
C GLN A 324 -0.55 -29.55 6.05
N LEU A 325 0.37 -28.62 6.23
CA LEU A 325 0.28 -27.58 7.24
C LEU A 325 -0.96 -26.70 7.04
N LYS A 326 -1.83 -26.65 8.04
CA LYS A 326 -3.06 -25.85 8.02
C LYS A 326 -2.94 -24.56 8.83
N THR A 327 -2.20 -24.63 9.93
CA THR A 327 -2.16 -23.52 10.89
C THR A 327 -0.74 -23.18 11.30
N ILE A 328 -0.41 -21.89 11.18
CA ILE A 328 0.74 -21.27 11.83
C ILE A 328 0.18 -20.47 13.02
N GLY A 329 0.54 -20.87 14.24
CA GLY A 329 -0.02 -20.37 15.49
C GLY A 329 0.33 -18.93 15.83
N HIS A 330 -0.25 -18.41 16.92
CA HIS A 330 0.05 -17.07 17.42
C HIS A 330 1.50 -16.97 17.89
N ASN A 331 2.21 -15.88 17.51
CA ASN A 331 3.61 -15.67 17.85
C ASN A 331 4.55 -16.79 17.40
N ALA A 332 4.18 -17.61 16.43
CA ALA A 332 4.92 -18.82 16.09
C ALA A 332 6.40 -18.54 15.73
N TYR A 333 6.68 -17.46 15.03
CA TYR A 333 8.02 -16.98 14.64
C TYR A 333 8.29 -15.56 15.12
N TYR A 334 7.68 -15.15 16.23
CA TYR A 334 7.88 -13.82 16.79
C TYR A 334 9.36 -13.57 17.14
N GLU A 335 9.91 -12.41 16.73
CA GLU A 335 11.32 -12.05 16.93
C GLU A 335 12.36 -13.03 16.32
N CYS A 336 12.01 -13.77 15.26
CA CYS A 336 12.99 -14.50 14.44
C CYS A 336 13.78 -13.51 13.57
N THR A 337 14.65 -12.74 14.19
CA THR A 337 15.29 -11.55 13.57
C THR A 337 16.26 -11.87 12.44
N SER A 338 16.74 -13.11 12.31
CA SER A 338 17.61 -13.57 11.22
C SER A 338 16.87 -14.25 10.08
N LEU A 339 15.56 -14.50 10.20
CA LEU A 339 14.77 -15.15 9.15
C LEU A 339 14.69 -14.19 7.94
N THR A 340 15.21 -14.63 6.78
CA THR A 340 15.30 -13.78 5.58
C THR A 340 14.17 -14.01 4.60
N SER A 341 13.69 -15.25 4.50
CA SER A 341 12.62 -15.62 3.59
C SER A 341 11.80 -16.77 4.14
N ILE A 342 10.55 -16.86 3.71
CA ILE A 342 9.68 -18.01 3.99
C ILE A 342 8.71 -18.22 2.83
N GLU A 343 8.55 -19.48 2.40
CA GLU A 343 7.48 -19.88 1.47
C GLU A 343 6.38 -20.57 2.28
N ILE A 344 5.16 -20.02 2.23
CA ILE A 344 4.00 -20.55 2.96
C ILE A 344 3.31 -21.62 2.11
N PRO A 345 3.20 -22.89 2.57
CA PRO A 345 2.57 -23.97 1.83
C PRO A 345 1.12 -23.64 1.43
N ALA A 346 0.70 -24.15 0.29
CA ALA A 346 -0.66 -23.94 -0.24
C ALA A 346 -1.78 -24.45 0.68
N SER A 347 -1.46 -25.43 1.53
CA SER A 347 -2.39 -26.04 2.49
C SER A 347 -2.72 -25.15 3.69
N VAL A 348 -1.92 -24.07 3.93
CA VAL A 348 -2.11 -23.17 5.08
C VAL A 348 -3.41 -22.38 4.91
N GLU A 349 -4.26 -22.49 5.92
CA GLU A 349 -5.56 -21.80 5.99
C GLU A 349 -5.50 -20.57 6.91
N THR A 350 -4.60 -20.61 7.92
CA THR A 350 -4.52 -19.55 8.95
C THR A 350 -3.07 -19.21 9.29
N ILE A 351 -2.75 -17.92 9.25
CA ILE A 351 -1.56 -17.33 9.88
C ILE A 351 -2.05 -16.56 11.10
N GLY A 352 -1.63 -17.01 12.28
CA GLY A 352 -2.06 -16.48 13.57
C GLY A 352 -1.60 -15.06 13.85
N ASN A 353 -2.13 -14.49 14.93
CA ASN A 353 -1.75 -13.15 15.35
C ASN A 353 -0.25 -13.11 15.71
N THR A 354 0.43 -12.05 15.31
CA THR A 354 1.85 -11.82 15.61
C THR A 354 2.80 -12.93 15.11
N ALA A 355 2.35 -13.78 14.16
CA ALA A 355 3.07 -14.98 13.77
C ALA A 355 4.51 -14.72 13.31
N PHE A 356 4.76 -13.65 12.56
CA PHE A 356 6.08 -13.22 12.08
C PHE A 356 6.43 -11.79 12.52
N SER A 357 5.81 -11.30 13.60
CA SER A 357 6.11 -9.96 14.10
C SER A 357 7.56 -9.83 14.51
N ASP A 358 8.14 -8.68 14.23
CA ASP A 358 9.52 -8.32 14.53
C ASP A 358 10.59 -9.25 13.88
N CYS A 359 10.22 -9.98 12.80
CA CYS A 359 11.17 -10.64 11.92
C CYS A 359 11.86 -9.59 11.03
N SER A 360 12.77 -8.82 11.61
CA SER A 360 13.33 -7.60 11.00
C SER A 360 14.13 -7.83 9.72
N SER A 361 14.71 -9.04 9.54
CA SER A 361 15.44 -9.43 8.32
C SER A 361 14.56 -10.09 7.26
N LEU A 362 13.27 -10.33 7.53
CA LEU A 362 12.38 -11.01 6.61
C LEU A 362 12.11 -10.12 5.39
N ALA A 363 12.81 -10.43 4.30
CA ALA A 363 12.77 -9.65 3.06
C ALA A 363 11.76 -10.19 2.05
N THR A 364 11.50 -11.50 2.10
CA THR A 364 10.64 -12.19 1.13
C THR A 364 9.66 -13.14 1.83
N VAL A 365 8.40 -12.97 1.52
CA VAL A 365 7.32 -13.91 1.88
C VAL A 365 6.63 -14.32 0.60
N THR A 366 6.60 -15.61 0.31
CA THR A 366 5.90 -16.17 -0.85
C THR A 366 4.85 -17.17 -0.40
N PHE A 367 3.88 -17.41 -1.26
CA PHE A 367 2.82 -18.39 -1.04
C PHE A 367 2.84 -19.39 -2.19
N GLU A 368 2.82 -20.67 -1.88
CA GLU A 368 2.67 -21.70 -2.89
C GLU A 368 1.40 -21.50 -3.72
N LYS A 369 1.49 -21.81 -5.03
CA LYS A 369 0.35 -21.68 -5.95
C LYS A 369 -0.85 -22.48 -5.49
N GLY A 370 -2.02 -21.84 -5.48
CA GLY A 370 -3.26 -22.44 -5.01
C GLY A 370 -3.43 -22.37 -3.51
N SER A 371 -2.83 -21.40 -2.87
CA SER A 371 -2.97 -21.08 -1.45
C SER A 371 -4.44 -21.09 -1.01
N ARG A 372 -4.67 -21.64 0.20
CA ARG A 372 -5.98 -21.68 0.87
C ARG A 372 -6.10 -20.69 2.01
N LEU A 373 -5.12 -19.81 2.16
CA LEU A 373 -5.07 -18.84 3.24
C LEU A 373 -6.31 -17.95 3.23
N LYS A 374 -7.04 -17.90 4.34
CA LYS A 374 -8.25 -17.08 4.49
C LYS A 374 -8.00 -15.76 5.18
N THR A 375 -7.11 -15.77 6.16
CA THR A 375 -6.88 -14.61 7.02
C THR A 375 -5.40 -14.42 7.27
N ILE A 376 -4.93 -13.18 7.08
CA ILE A 376 -3.63 -12.75 7.59
C ILE A 376 -3.91 -12.10 8.95
N GLY A 377 -3.41 -12.71 10.01
CA GLY A 377 -3.76 -12.38 11.39
C GLY A 377 -3.29 -11.00 11.86
N ASN A 378 -3.80 -10.59 13.01
CA ASN A 378 -3.44 -9.30 13.64
C ASN A 378 -1.94 -9.26 13.96
N ASN A 379 -1.23 -8.18 13.56
CA ASN A 379 0.23 -8.03 13.67
C ASN A 379 1.05 -9.15 12.98
N ALA A 380 0.50 -9.92 12.04
CA ALA A 380 1.16 -11.10 11.51
C ALA A 380 2.59 -10.82 11.01
N TYR A 381 2.82 -9.71 10.35
CA TYR A 381 4.12 -9.23 9.85
C TYR A 381 4.49 -7.84 10.42
N TYR A 382 4.04 -7.52 11.62
CA TYR A 382 4.33 -6.25 12.26
C TYR A 382 5.84 -6.04 12.38
N ARG A 383 6.35 -4.87 11.95
CA ARG A 383 7.79 -4.54 11.95
C ARG A 383 8.70 -5.49 11.18
N CYS A 384 8.21 -6.17 10.14
CA CYS A 384 9.08 -6.83 9.17
C CYS A 384 9.73 -5.75 8.29
N THR A 385 10.72 -5.05 8.85
CA THR A 385 11.29 -3.83 8.25
C THR A 385 12.07 -4.06 6.96
N SER A 386 12.49 -5.27 6.68
CA SER A 386 13.19 -5.65 5.44
C SER A 386 12.25 -6.16 4.34
N LEU A 387 10.95 -6.39 4.65
CA LEU A 387 10.00 -6.88 3.65
C LEU A 387 9.80 -5.82 2.56
N THR A 388 10.12 -6.17 1.31
CA THR A 388 10.10 -5.24 0.17
C THR A 388 8.84 -5.35 -0.66
N SER A 389 8.33 -6.56 -0.82
CA SER A 389 7.13 -6.83 -1.60
C SER A 389 6.35 -8.00 -1.05
N ILE A 390 5.05 -8.04 -1.33
CA ILE A 390 4.21 -9.20 -1.04
C ILE A 390 3.08 -9.31 -2.06
N GLU A 391 2.82 -10.53 -2.53
CA GLU A 391 1.63 -10.86 -3.32
C GLU A 391 0.64 -11.57 -2.40
N ILE A 392 -0.55 -11.01 -2.23
CA ILE A 392 -1.61 -11.57 -1.38
C ILE A 392 -2.42 -12.60 -2.18
N PRO A 393 -2.50 -13.87 -1.73
CA PRO A 393 -3.25 -14.92 -2.43
C PRO A 393 -4.73 -14.56 -2.65
N ALA A 394 -5.29 -15.03 -3.77
CA ALA A 394 -6.68 -14.76 -4.13
C ALA A 394 -7.68 -15.29 -3.08
N SER A 395 -7.31 -16.32 -2.32
CA SER A 395 -8.15 -16.93 -1.28
C SER A 395 -8.31 -16.10 -0.01
N VAL A 396 -7.47 -15.07 0.18
CA VAL A 396 -7.50 -14.22 1.39
C VAL A 396 -8.76 -13.36 1.38
N GLU A 397 -9.53 -13.45 2.45
CA GLU A 397 -10.78 -12.70 2.65
C GLU A 397 -10.58 -11.49 3.57
N THR A 398 -9.62 -11.59 4.51
CA THR A 398 -9.36 -10.51 5.48
C THR A 398 -7.87 -10.33 5.74
N ILE A 399 -7.42 -9.09 5.67
CA ILE A 399 -6.14 -8.64 6.23
C ILE A 399 -6.47 -7.92 7.52
N GLU A 400 -6.04 -8.50 8.64
CA GLU A 400 -6.36 -7.98 9.98
C GLU A 400 -5.55 -6.73 10.32
N LYS A 401 -5.94 -6.06 11.39
CA LYS A 401 -5.29 -4.85 11.86
C LYS A 401 -3.80 -5.07 12.20
N LYS A 402 -2.96 -4.06 11.93
CA LYS A 402 -1.49 -4.10 12.10
C LYS A 402 -0.78 -5.20 11.31
N ALA A 403 -1.45 -5.93 10.41
CA ALA A 403 -0.86 -7.09 9.75
C ALA A 403 0.52 -6.78 9.13
N PHE A 404 0.71 -5.62 8.52
CA PHE A 404 1.97 -5.14 7.93
C PHE A 404 2.40 -3.77 8.49
N MET A 405 1.90 -3.38 9.66
CA MET A 405 2.24 -2.08 10.24
C MET A 405 3.74 -1.98 10.50
N HIS A 406 4.33 -0.83 10.16
CA HIS A 406 5.77 -0.55 10.25
C HIS A 406 6.66 -1.44 9.34
N CYS A 407 6.14 -2.06 8.29
CA CYS A 407 6.96 -2.65 7.23
C CYS A 407 7.54 -1.52 6.36
N SER A 408 8.55 -0.83 6.89
CA SER A 408 9.03 0.44 6.32
C SER A 408 9.67 0.32 4.93
N SER A 409 10.18 -0.86 4.55
CA SER A 409 10.73 -1.14 3.23
C SER A 409 9.69 -1.68 2.23
N LEU A 410 8.44 -1.94 2.66
CA LEU A 410 7.40 -2.50 1.81
C LEU A 410 7.00 -1.50 0.72
N ALA A 411 7.51 -1.73 -0.49
CA ALA A 411 7.33 -0.84 -1.63
C ALA A 411 6.17 -1.28 -2.52
N THR A 412 5.89 -2.58 -2.58
CA THR A 412 4.89 -3.18 -3.46
C THR A 412 3.99 -4.16 -2.73
N VAL A 413 2.70 -3.98 -2.85
CA VAL A 413 1.66 -4.93 -2.43
C VAL A 413 0.80 -5.23 -3.64
N THR A 414 0.73 -6.50 -4.04
CA THR A 414 -0.11 -6.97 -5.14
C THR A 414 -1.12 -8.00 -4.64
N PHE A 415 -2.15 -8.21 -5.41
CA PHE A 415 -3.19 -9.19 -5.13
C PHE A 415 -3.31 -10.16 -6.30
N GLU A 416 -3.32 -11.44 -6.01
CA GLU A 416 -3.53 -12.46 -7.03
C GLU A 416 -4.87 -12.25 -7.74
N LYS A 417 -4.90 -12.51 -9.05
CA LYS A 417 -6.12 -12.32 -9.88
C LYS A 417 -7.30 -13.11 -9.33
N GLY A 418 -8.44 -12.44 -9.19
CA GLY A 418 -9.64 -13.03 -8.63
C GLY A 418 -9.68 -13.01 -7.11
N SER A 419 -8.98 -12.07 -6.50
CA SER A 419 -8.98 -11.82 -5.06
C SER A 419 -10.38 -11.84 -4.46
N GLN A 420 -10.51 -12.51 -3.31
CA GLN A 420 -11.74 -12.59 -2.50
C GLN A 420 -11.69 -11.65 -1.29
N LEU A 421 -10.71 -10.75 -1.25
CA LEU A 421 -10.50 -9.86 -0.13
C LEU A 421 -11.71 -8.95 0.10
N LYS A 422 -12.28 -9.02 1.29
CA LYS A 422 -13.44 -8.21 1.71
C LYS A 422 -13.03 -7.00 2.54
N THR A 423 -12.02 -7.18 3.38
CA THR A 423 -11.66 -6.19 4.37
C THR A 423 -10.15 -6.01 4.46
N ILE A 424 -9.73 -4.75 4.34
CA ILE A 424 -8.41 -4.30 4.79
C ILE A 424 -8.66 -3.64 6.15
N ALA A 425 -8.34 -4.35 7.23
CA ALA A 425 -8.78 -3.95 8.56
C ALA A 425 -7.98 -2.78 9.13
N GLY A 426 -8.61 -2.11 10.05
CA GLY A 426 -8.01 -1.07 10.85
C GLY A 426 -9.00 -0.51 11.86
N ASP A 427 -8.50 -0.08 12.99
CA ASP A 427 -9.25 0.66 14.00
C ASP A 427 -8.41 1.82 14.54
N SER A 428 -8.75 2.38 15.69
CA SER A 428 -7.98 3.45 16.30
C SER A 428 -6.58 2.94 16.69
N TYR A 429 -5.52 3.48 16.09
CA TYR A 429 -4.08 3.16 16.24
C TYR A 429 -3.59 1.88 15.54
N ASP A 430 -4.41 1.19 14.76
CA ASP A 430 -4.16 -0.20 14.39
C ASP A 430 -4.42 -0.50 12.90
N GLY A 431 -3.91 0.28 11.95
CA GLY A 431 -4.10 0.05 10.52
C GLY A 431 -3.25 -1.07 9.93
N ALA A 432 -3.83 -1.83 8.98
CA ALA A 432 -3.19 -3.01 8.40
C ALA A 432 -1.82 -2.72 7.75
N PHE A 433 -1.69 -1.59 7.03
CA PHE A 433 -0.47 -1.14 6.36
C PHE A 433 0.02 0.22 6.90
N SER A 434 -0.36 0.60 8.12
CA SER A 434 0.07 1.87 8.69
C SER A 434 1.60 1.94 8.77
N ASP A 435 2.16 3.11 8.47
CA ASP A 435 3.60 3.38 8.47
C ASP A 435 4.43 2.51 7.49
N CYS A 436 3.80 1.97 6.41
CA CYS A 436 4.52 1.39 5.27
C CYS A 436 5.07 2.53 4.40
N SER A 437 6.11 3.19 4.87
CA SER A 437 6.60 4.46 4.31
C SER A 437 7.18 4.37 2.89
N SER A 438 7.58 3.18 2.45
CA SER A 438 8.10 2.93 1.10
C SER A 438 7.02 2.53 0.09
N LEU A 439 5.78 2.25 0.52
CA LEU A 439 4.69 1.86 -0.39
C LEU A 439 4.39 2.99 -1.36
N THR A 440 4.55 2.73 -2.67
CA THR A 440 4.43 3.77 -3.71
C THR A 440 3.08 3.77 -4.41
N SER A 441 2.50 2.60 -4.59
CA SER A 441 1.19 2.43 -5.24
C SER A 441 0.48 1.20 -4.70
N ILE A 442 -0.84 1.20 -4.83
CA ILE A 442 -1.66 0.03 -4.54
C ILE A 442 -2.90 0.04 -5.44
N GLU A 443 -3.25 -1.14 -5.98
CA GLU A 443 -4.52 -1.39 -6.64
C GLU A 443 -5.41 -2.20 -5.69
N ILE A 444 -6.56 -1.65 -5.30
CA ILE A 444 -7.51 -2.29 -4.38
C ILE A 444 -8.42 -3.23 -5.17
N PRO A 445 -8.48 -4.54 -4.85
CA PRO A 445 -9.33 -5.50 -5.52
C PRO A 445 -10.82 -5.12 -5.51
N ALA A 446 -11.52 -5.46 -6.58
CA ALA A 446 -12.94 -5.15 -6.72
C ALA A 446 -13.82 -5.73 -5.61
N SER A 447 -13.38 -6.83 -5.01
CA SER A 447 -14.11 -7.54 -3.93
C SER A 447 -14.06 -6.83 -2.58
N VAL A 448 -13.19 -5.82 -2.40
CA VAL A 448 -13.04 -5.11 -1.12
C VAL A 448 -14.28 -4.26 -0.85
N GLU A 449 -14.90 -4.48 0.29
CA GLU A 449 -16.08 -3.76 0.75
C GLU A 449 -15.73 -2.65 1.76
N THR A 450 -14.64 -2.84 2.53
CA THR A 450 -14.23 -1.89 3.58
C THR A 450 -12.72 -1.70 3.63
N ILE A 451 -12.30 -0.44 3.60
CA ILE A 451 -10.96 -0.02 4.01
C ILE A 451 -11.12 0.59 5.41
N GLY A 452 -10.54 -0.06 6.41
CA GLY A 452 -10.67 0.33 7.82
C GLY A 452 -9.90 1.59 8.19
N LYS A 453 -10.10 2.03 9.43
CA LYS A 453 -9.37 3.19 9.99
C LYS A 453 -7.87 2.93 9.98
N GLU A 454 -7.08 3.97 9.71
CA GLU A 454 -5.61 3.90 9.63
C GLU A 454 -5.02 2.89 8.64
N ALA A 455 -5.82 2.20 7.82
CA ALA A 455 -5.37 1.09 6.99
C ALA A 455 -4.06 1.38 6.23
N PHE A 456 -3.88 2.61 5.72
CA PHE A 456 -2.68 3.10 5.03
C PHE A 456 -2.14 4.41 5.63
N LYS A 457 -2.42 4.68 6.91
CA LYS A 457 -1.94 5.90 7.56
C LYS A 457 -0.42 6.02 7.48
N ARG A 458 0.08 7.22 7.18
CA ARG A 458 1.52 7.52 7.04
C ARG A 458 2.27 6.67 6.00
N CYS A 459 1.58 6.12 5.01
CA CYS A 459 2.24 5.61 3.81
C CYS A 459 2.76 6.81 3.00
N SER A 460 3.84 7.42 3.47
CA SER A 460 4.29 8.75 3.01
C SER A 460 4.76 8.79 1.54
N SER A 461 5.17 7.65 0.98
CA SER A 461 5.54 7.50 -0.42
C SER A 461 4.36 7.13 -1.33
N LEU A 462 3.17 6.83 -0.77
CA LEU A 462 2.01 6.38 -1.53
C LEU A 462 1.50 7.50 -2.44
N ALA A 463 1.82 7.39 -3.72
CA ALA A 463 1.50 8.38 -4.73
C ALA A 463 0.22 8.06 -5.52
N THR A 464 -0.09 6.76 -5.64
CA THR A 464 -1.20 6.27 -6.46
C THR A 464 -2.00 5.21 -5.70
N VAL A 465 -3.31 5.41 -5.65
CA VAL A 465 -4.29 4.41 -5.18
C VAL A 465 -5.30 4.24 -6.31
N THR A 466 -5.45 3.01 -6.79
CA THR A 466 -6.43 2.64 -7.82
C THR A 466 -7.36 1.56 -7.30
N PHE A 467 -8.48 1.40 -7.97
CA PHE A 467 -9.48 0.39 -7.64
C PHE A 467 -9.78 -0.44 -8.89
N GLU A 468 -9.80 -1.74 -8.75
CA GLU A 468 -10.23 -2.62 -9.84
C GLU A 468 -11.64 -2.26 -10.32
N LYS A 469 -11.86 -2.41 -11.62
CA LYS A 469 -13.17 -2.14 -12.24
C LYS A 469 -14.28 -2.98 -11.61
N GLY A 470 -15.36 -2.32 -11.23
CA GLY A 470 -16.50 -2.97 -10.57
C GLY A 470 -16.31 -3.10 -9.05
N SER A 471 -15.52 -2.23 -8.46
CA SER A 471 -15.32 -2.11 -7.02
C SER A 471 -16.64 -2.19 -6.24
N GLN A 472 -16.63 -2.94 -5.14
CA GLN A 472 -17.73 -3.09 -4.19
C GLN A 472 -17.48 -2.29 -2.90
N LEU A 473 -16.48 -1.40 -2.91
CA LEU A 473 -16.09 -0.62 -1.74
C LEU A 473 -17.25 0.29 -1.28
N LYS A 474 -17.62 0.16 -0.01
CA LYS A 474 -18.68 0.91 0.63
C LYS A 474 -18.17 2.03 1.53
N ILE A 475 -17.09 1.74 2.26
CA ILE A 475 -16.60 2.60 3.32
C ILE A 475 -15.10 2.84 3.17
N ILE A 476 -14.72 4.12 3.16
CA ILE A 476 -13.34 4.55 3.39
C ILE A 476 -13.27 5.06 4.82
N GLY A 477 -12.63 4.28 5.69
CA GLY A 477 -12.68 4.45 7.13
C GLY A 477 -11.92 5.66 7.64
N GLY A 478 -12.35 6.14 8.78
CA GLY A 478 -11.73 7.25 9.48
C GLY A 478 -12.33 7.47 10.86
N GLY A 479 -11.88 8.49 11.51
CA GLY A 479 -12.41 8.86 12.82
C GLY A 479 -11.43 9.66 13.66
N TYR A 480 -11.84 9.95 14.88
CA TYR A 480 -11.04 10.72 15.86
C TYR A 480 -11.43 10.32 17.28
N SER A 481 -10.53 10.52 18.25
CA SER A 481 -10.83 10.36 19.67
C SER A 481 -11.23 11.69 20.30
N SER A 482 -12.29 11.67 21.07
CA SER A 482 -12.71 12.81 21.90
C SER A 482 -12.04 12.84 23.28
N SER A 483 -11.32 11.77 23.66
CA SER A 483 -10.68 11.62 24.97
C SER A 483 -9.16 11.62 24.85
N SER A 484 -8.52 12.78 24.99
CA SER A 484 -7.07 12.85 25.17
C SER A 484 -6.71 12.45 26.61
N HIS A 485 -6.31 11.21 26.82
CA HIS A 485 -5.74 10.77 28.12
C HIS A 485 -4.30 11.27 28.34
N PHE A 486 -3.65 11.80 27.29
CA PHE A 486 -2.32 12.45 27.40
C PHE A 486 -2.28 13.70 26.51
N GLY A 487 -2.35 14.84 27.12
CA GLY A 487 -2.55 16.21 26.68
C GLY A 487 -1.73 16.83 25.55
N THR A 488 -1.32 16.13 24.48
CA THR A 488 -0.46 16.74 23.45
C THR A 488 -0.79 16.43 22.00
N TYR A 489 -1.61 15.43 21.65
CA TYR A 489 -1.99 15.17 20.26
C TYR A 489 -3.43 14.65 20.19
N SER A 490 -4.25 15.28 19.32
CA SER A 490 -5.52 14.71 18.92
C SER A 490 -5.26 13.52 18.01
N ASP A 491 -5.67 12.35 18.45
CA ASP A 491 -5.56 11.14 17.66
C ASP A 491 -6.65 11.13 16.59
N TYR A 492 -6.23 11.04 15.33
CA TYR A 492 -7.09 10.87 14.18
C TYR A 492 -6.69 9.58 13.45
N TYR A 493 -7.68 8.90 12.88
CA TYR A 493 -7.58 7.52 12.44
C TYR A 493 -8.02 7.33 10.97
N GLY A 494 -7.61 8.23 10.07
CA GLY A 494 -8.00 8.18 8.67
C GLY A 494 -7.28 7.10 7.89
N ALA A 495 -8.03 6.39 7.03
CA ALA A 495 -7.52 5.29 6.22
C ALA A 495 -6.27 5.65 5.42
N PHE A 496 -6.23 6.84 4.83
CA PHE A 496 -5.11 7.38 4.05
C PHE A 496 -4.52 8.67 4.68
N SER A 497 -4.75 8.90 5.97
CA SER A 497 -4.20 10.11 6.59
C SER A 497 -2.68 10.13 6.54
N ASP A 498 -2.12 11.33 6.33
CA ASP A 498 -0.67 11.55 6.16
C ASP A 498 -0.03 10.79 4.96
N CYS A 499 -0.82 10.37 3.97
CA CYS A 499 -0.30 9.92 2.68
C CYS A 499 0.18 11.13 1.86
N SER A 500 1.28 11.72 2.29
CA SER A 500 1.75 13.03 1.81
C SER A 500 2.22 13.05 0.36
N SER A 501 2.40 11.91 -0.27
CA SER A 501 2.74 11.78 -1.70
C SER A 501 1.53 11.53 -2.61
N LEU A 502 0.34 11.25 -2.06
CA LEU A 502 -0.86 10.99 -2.85
C LEU A 502 -1.24 12.24 -3.66
N THR A 503 -1.29 12.10 -4.99
CA THR A 503 -1.52 13.23 -5.90
C THR A 503 -2.95 13.29 -6.42
N SER A 504 -3.57 12.16 -6.63
CA SER A 504 -4.96 12.05 -7.12
C SER A 504 -5.61 10.77 -6.63
N ILE A 505 -6.92 10.79 -6.58
CA ILE A 505 -7.72 9.58 -6.31
C ILE A 505 -9.06 9.68 -7.04
N GLU A 506 -9.49 8.57 -7.64
CA GLU A 506 -10.85 8.40 -8.16
C GLU A 506 -11.62 7.50 -7.19
N ILE A 507 -12.69 8.01 -6.60
CA ILE A 507 -13.53 7.29 -5.63
C ILE A 507 -14.55 6.44 -6.39
N PRO A 508 -14.60 5.11 -6.17
CA PRO A 508 -15.55 4.21 -6.84
C PRO A 508 -17.01 4.62 -6.60
N ALA A 509 -17.85 4.35 -7.60
CA ALA A 509 -19.28 4.69 -7.53
C ALA A 509 -20.01 3.99 -6.37
N SER A 510 -19.52 2.83 -5.94
CA SER A 510 -20.11 2.02 -4.86
C SER A 510 -19.90 2.60 -3.45
N VAL A 511 -18.99 3.58 -3.29
CA VAL A 511 -18.68 4.17 -1.97
C VAL A 511 -19.88 4.97 -1.48
N GLU A 512 -20.34 4.61 -0.28
CA GLU A 512 -21.47 5.26 0.39
C GLU A 512 -21.01 6.29 1.42
N THR A 513 -19.85 6.06 2.04
CA THR A 513 -19.33 6.93 3.10
C THR A 513 -17.81 7.08 3.02
N ILE A 514 -17.36 8.33 3.06
CA ILE A 514 -15.98 8.69 3.37
C ILE A 514 -15.99 9.23 4.80
N GLU A 515 -15.41 8.50 5.75
CA GLU A 515 -15.45 8.89 7.17
C GLU A 515 -14.52 10.07 7.48
N ALA A 516 -14.69 10.64 8.66
CA ALA A 516 -13.86 11.74 9.16
C ALA A 516 -12.37 11.37 9.11
N THR A 517 -11.51 12.31 8.69
CA THR A 517 -10.05 12.17 8.59
C THR A 517 -9.53 11.21 7.51
N ALA A 518 -10.39 10.56 6.72
CA ALA A 518 -10.00 9.52 5.76
C ALA A 518 -8.76 9.88 4.91
N PHE A 519 -8.66 11.12 4.43
CA PHE A 519 -7.55 11.67 3.63
C PHE A 519 -6.88 12.88 4.31
N LYS A 520 -7.01 13.00 5.63
CA LYS A 520 -6.44 14.15 6.35
C LYS A 520 -4.93 14.26 6.09
N ARG A 521 -4.46 15.49 5.81
CA ARG A 521 -3.04 15.82 5.51
C ARG A 521 -2.45 15.10 4.28
N CYS A 522 -3.25 14.70 3.32
CA CYS A 522 -2.75 14.34 1.99
C CYS A 522 -2.28 15.61 1.26
N SER A 523 -1.14 16.16 1.69
CA SER A 523 -0.71 17.52 1.33
C SER A 523 -0.41 17.74 -0.16
N LYS A 524 -0.12 16.66 -0.93
CA LYS A 524 0.06 16.71 -2.38
C LYS A 524 -1.19 16.35 -3.18
N LEU A 525 -2.30 16.04 -2.53
CA LEU A 525 -3.54 15.68 -3.20
C LEU A 525 -4.11 16.91 -3.94
N THR A 526 -4.03 16.87 -5.27
CA THR A 526 -4.49 17.97 -6.15
C THR A 526 -5.88 17.72 -6.70
N THR A 527 -6.26 16.44 -6.87
CA THR A 527 -7.47 16.03 -7.58
C THR A 527 -8.16 14.87 -6.86
N VAL A 528 -9.44 15.06 -6.61
CA VAL A 528 -10.38 14.01 -6.15
C VAL A 528 -11.50 13.96 -7.16
N THR A 529 -11.71 12.78 -7.75
CA THR A 529 -12.82 12.53 -8.68
C THR A 529 -13.70 11.41 -8.15
N PHE A 530 -14.91 11.33 -8.68
CA PHE A 530 -15.87 10.29 -8.33
C PHE A 530 -16.33 9.60 -9.61
N GLU A 531 -16.36 8.28 -9.59
CA GLU A 531 -16.94 7.52 -10.72
C GLU A 531 -18.38 7.93 -10.97
N LYS A 532 -18.77 7.89 -12.25
CA LYS A 532 -20.14 8.22 -12.67
C LYS A 532 -21.17 7.32 -11.97
N GLY A 533 -22.20 7.94 -11.41
CA GLY A 533 -23.24 7.22 -10.68
C GLY A 533 -22.88 6.95 -9.23
N SER A 534 -22.02 7.77 -8.65
CA SER A 534 -21.65 7.74 -7.24
C SER A 534 -22.86 7.56 -6.32
N GLN A 535 -22.71 6.70 -5.31
CA GLN A 535 -23.70 6.45 -4.25
C GLN A 535 -23.33 7.14 -2.94
N LEU A 536 -22.31 8.00 -2.96
CA LEU A 536 -21.79 8.67 -1.77
C LEU A 536 -22.86 9.52 -1.10
N LYS A 537 -23.12 9.25 0.19
CA LYS A 537 -24.11 9.97 1.02
C LYS A 537 -23.46 11.02 1.91
N THR A 538 -22.28 10.69 2.44
CA THR A 538 -21.66 11.53 3.45
C THR A 538 -20.19 11.74 3.15
N ILE A 539 -19.75 13.00 3.18
CA ILE A 539 -18.35 13.36 3.28
C ILE A 539 -18.11 13.74 4.74
N GLY A 540 -17.44 12.84 5.46
CA GLY A 540 -17.35 12.85 6.90
C GLY A 540 -16.50 13.97 7.48
N GLY A 541 -16.83 14.32 8.71
CA GLY A 541 -16.11 15.32 9.46
C GLY A 541 -16.51 15.31 10.92
N GLY A 542 -15.97 16.24 11.67
CA GLY A 542 -16.28 16.36 13.08
C GLY A 542 -15.20 17.12 13.85
N TYR A 543 -15.35 17.14 15.17
CA TYR A 543 -14.42 17.84 16.05
C TYR A 543 -14.28 17.15 17.40
N SER A 544 -13.11 17.28 17.99
CA SER A 544 -12.86 17.02 19.40
C SER A 544 -12.59 18.35 20.12
N SER A 545 -12.44 18.31 21.42
CA SER A 545 -12.30 19.51 22.28
C SER A 545 -11.28 20.56 21.84
N SER A 546 -10.32 20.19 20.97
CA SER A 546 -9.23 21.09 20.56
C SER A 546 -8.88 21.04 19.08
N TYR A 547 -9.49 20.14 18.29
CA TYR A 547 -9.08 19.89 16.89
C TYR A 547 -10.26 19.53 16.00
N TYR A 548 -10.14 19.86 14.71
CA TYR A 548 -11.08 19.48 13.68
C TYR A 548 -10.57 18.22 12.92
N HIS A 549 -11.51 17.44 12.42
CA HIS A 549 -11.28 16.13 11.88
C HIS A 549 -12.10 15.89 10.60
N GLY A 550 -11.78 16.62 9.52
CA GLY A 550 -12.46 16.48 8.26
C GLY A 550 -11.85 15.43 7.34
N ALA A 551 -12.68 14.80 6.51
CA ALA A 551 -12.24 13.76 5.58
C ALA A 551 -11.06 14.19 4.71
N PHE A 552 -11.06 15.42 4.22
CA PHE A 552 -10.01 16.03 3.40
C PHE A 552 -9.33 17.23 4.09
N SER A 553 -9.44 17.33 5.42
CA SER A 553 -8.79 18.46 6.11
C SER A 553 -7.28 18.48 5.90
N ASP A 554 -6.72 19.68 5.77
CA ASP A 554 -5.28 19.89 5.50
C ASP A 554 -4.79 19.32 4.13
N CYS A 555 -5.69 19.04 3.17
CA CYS A 555 -5.33 18.72 1.78
C CYS A 555 -4.93 20.02 1.06
N SER A 556 -3.79 20.58 1.44
CA SER A 556 -3.38 21.95 1.09
C SER A 556 -3.14 22.19 -0.41
N SER A 557 -2.97 21.13 -1.22
CA SER A 557 -2.79 21.21 -2.67
C SER A 557 -4.08 20.98 -3.46
N LEU A 558 -5.20 20.61 -2.83
CA LEU A 558 -6.47 20.37 -3.52
C LEU A 558 -6.97 21.66 -4.16
N THR A 559 -7.16 21.66 -5.48
CA THR A 559 -7.50 22.88 -6.24
C THR A 559 -8.97 22.99 -6.56
N SER A 560 -9.62 21.88 -6.80
CA SER A 560 -11.04 21.82 -7.14
C SER A 560 -11.67 20.52 -6.67
N ILE A 561 -13.00 20.57 -6.44
CA ILE A 561 -13.79 19.37 -6.20
C ILE A 561 -15.20 19.56 -6.77
N GLU A 562 -15.72 18.51 -7.40
CA GLU A 562 -17.12 18.39 -7.76
C GLU A 562 -17.81 17.41 -6.81
N ILE A 563 -18.78 17.87 -6.03
CA ILE A 563 -19.52 17.04 -5.07
C ILE A 563 -20.61 16.27 -5.80
N PRO A 564 -20.64 14.93 -5.72
CA PRO A 564 -21.64 14.09 -6.39
C PRO A 564 -23.08 14.45 -5.99
N ALA A 565 -24.01 14.26 -6.92
CA ALA A 565 -25.44 14.58 -6.68
C ALA A 565 -26.05 13.76 -5.54
N SER A 566 -25.53 12.58 -5.28
CA SER A 566 -26.00 11.66 -4.22
C SER A 566 -25.66 12.11 -2.80
N VAL A 567 -24.71 13.06 -2.63
CA VAL A 567 -24.27 13.51 -1.30
C VAL A 567 -25.37 14.29 -0.62
N GLU A 568 -25.72 13.85 0.58
CA GLU A 568 -26.76 14.48 1.42
C GLU A 568 -26.16 15.40 2.48
N THR A 569 -24.94 15.10 2.93
CA THR A 569 -24.27 15.87 3.98
C THR A 569 -22.77 16.02 3.71
N VAL A 570 -22.27 17.25 3.76
CA VAL A 570 -20.87 17.58 3.93
C VAL A 570 -20.69 18.00 5.39
N GLU A 571 -20.05 17.15 6.18
CA GLU A 571 -19.95 17.36 7.63
C GLU A 571 -18.97 18.46 8.03
N ALA A 572 -18.99 18.83 9.31
CA ALA A 572 -18.09 19.83 9.87
C ALA A 572 -16.61 19.51 9.60
N ALA A 573 -15.84 20.52 9.20
CA ALA A 573 -14.42 20.43 8.85
C ALA A 573 -14.05 19.57 7.64
N ALA A 574 -15.01 19.02 6.88
CA ALA A 574 -14.75 18.05 5.79
C ALA A 574 -13.59 18.49 4.87
N PHE A 575 -13.50 19.77 4.52
CA PHE A 575 -12.44 20.38 3.67
C PHE A 575 -11.69 21.52 4.39
N SER A 576 -11.64 21.50 5.73
CA SER A 576 -10.93 22.56 6.47
C SER A 576 -9.48 22.68 6.04
N ASP A 577 -9.00 23.90 5.89
CA ASP A 577 -7.62 24.26 5.53
C ASP A 577 -7.12 23.66 4.20
N CYS A 578 -8.05 23.35 3.27
CA CYS A 578 -7.73 23.12 1.87
C CYS A 578 -7.38 24.47 1.20
N SER A 579 -6.20 25.00 1.52
CA SER A 579 -5.82 26.40 1.24
C SER A 579 -5.76 26.75 -0.24
N GLN A 580 -5.54 25.78 -1.14
CA GLN A 580 -5.53 25.95 -2.59
C GLN A 580 -6.89 25.69 -3.24
N LEU A 581 -7.90 25.27 -2.50
CA LEU A 581 -9.23 24.97 -3.04
C LEU A 581 -9.90 26.23 -3.57
N ALA A 582 -9.84 26.39 -4.89
CA ALA A 582 -10.34 27.57 -5.59
C ALA A 582 -11.78 27.39 -6.13
N THR A 583 -12.16 26.15 -6.40
CA THR A 583 -13.45 25.82 -7.02
C THR A 583 -14.12 24.65 -6.30
N VAL A 584 -15.34 24.86 -5.87
CA VAL A 584 -16.26 23.82 -5.37
C VAL A 584 -17.49 23.86 -6.26
N THR A 585 -17.81 22.75 -6.90
CA THR A 585 -19.01 22.58 -7.72
C THR A 585 -19.84 21.41 -7.21
N PHE A 586 -21.09 21.38 -7.62
CA PHE A 586 -22.01 20.31 -7.26
C PHE A 586 -22.62 19.72 -8.54
N GLU A 587 -22.62 18.39 -8.61
CA GLU A 587 -23.24 17.70 -9.74
C GLU A 587 -24.74 18.07 -9.86
N LYS A 588 -25.22 18.19 -11.10
CA LYS A 588 -26.60 18.55 -11.35
C LYS A 588 -27.59 17.60 -10.69
N GLY A 589 -28.56 18.15 -9.96
CA GLY A 589 -29.55 17.39 -9.21
C GLY A 589 -29.07 17.00 -7.81
N SER A 590 -28.13 17.76 -7.25
CA SER A 590 -27.62 17.60 -5.89
C SER A 590 -28.73 17.36 -4.87
N GLN A 591 -28.52 16.43 -3.98
CA GLN A 591 -29.38 16.09 -2.83
C GLN A 591 -28.84 16.65 -1.51
N LEU A 592 -27.79 17.49 -1.56
CA LEU A 592 -27.13 18.05 -0.39
C LEU A 592 -28.11 18.86 0.45
N LYS A 593 -28.26 18.50 1.72
CA LYS A 593 -29.14 19.17 2.68
C LYS A 593 -28.39 20.06 3.65
N ILE A 594 -27.21 19.62 4.05
CA ILE A 594 -26.46 20.27 5.12
C ILE A 594 -25.04 20.54 4.66
N ILE A 595 -24.60 21.79 4.79
CA ILE A 595 -23.20 22.18 4.76
C ILE A 595 -22.78 22.40 6.22
N GLY A 596 -22.04 21.44 6.74
CA GLY A 596 -21.74 21.32 8.16
C GLY A 596 -20.80 22.38 8.71
N GLY A 597 -20.90 22.57 9.99
CA GLY A 597 -20.05 23.49 10.71
C GLY A 597 -20.30 23.43 12.21
N GLY A 598 -19.68 24.32 12.93
CA GLY A 598 -19.88 24.41 14.37
C GLY A 598 -18.70 25.01 15.12
N TYR A 599 -18.79 24.97 16.43
CA TYR A 599 -17.77 25.52 17.32
C TYR A 599 -17.78 24.80 18.67
N SER A 600 -16.64 24.80 19.34
CA SER A 600 -16.52 24.33 20.71
C SER A 600 -15.43 25.16 21.42
N SER A 601 -15.79 25.76 22.54
CA SER A 601 -14.91 26.56 23.42
C SER A 601 -14.09 27.65 22.71
N SER A 602 -13.10 27.32 21.92
CA SER A 602 -12.21 28.30 21.25
C SER A 602 -11.91 27.91 19.80
N TYR A 603 -12.59 26.90 19.25
CA TYR A 603 -12.26 26.30 17.96
C TYR A 603 -13.45 26.34 16.99
N TYR A 604 -13.14 26.47 15.70
CA TYR A 604 -14.09 26.53 14.59
C TYR A 604 -14.00 25.26 13.75
N TYR A 605 -15.13 24.78 13.21
CA TYR A 605 -15.20 23.49 12.51
C TYR A 605 -16.03 23.53 11.22
N GLY A 606 -15.87 24.58 10.43
CA GLY A 606 -16.62 24.75 9.18
C GLY A 606 -16.21 23.75 8.08
N ALA A 607 -17.17 23.24 7.33
CA ALA A 607 -16.93 22.31 6.23
C ALA A 607 -15.84 22.81 5.26
N PHE A 608 -15.82 24.10 4.97
CA PHE A 608 -14.84 24.78 4.12
C PHE A 608 -14.01 25.83 4.87
N LEU A 609 -13.88 25.69 6.18
CA LEU A 609 -13.09 26.60 7.00
C LEU A 609 -11.67 26.75 6.42
N GLY A 610 -11.21 27.98 6.21
CA GLY A 610 -9.83 28.23 5.77
C GLY A 610 -9.53 27.87 4.31
N CYS A 611 -10.55 27.58 3.48
CA CYS A 611 -10.40 27.45 2.03
C CYS A 611 -10.06 28.82 1.40
N SER A 612 -8.85 29.30 1.66
CA SER A 612 -8.44 30.68 1.41
C SER A 612 -8.32 31.05 -0.06
N SER A 613 -8.34 30.07 -0.98
CA SER A 613 -8.33 30.29 -2.43
C SER A 613 -9.74 30.25 -3.06
N LEU A 614 -10.78 29.87 -2.33
CA LEU A 614 -12.14 29.83 -2.85
C LEU A 614 -12.64 31.25 -3.23
N THR A 615 -13.03 31.43 -4.49
CA THR A 615 -13.40 32.75 -5.03
C THR A 615 -14.88 32.97 -5.12
N SER A 616 -15.63 31.95 -5.41
CA SER A 616 -17.11 31.98 -5.48
C SER A 616 -17.70 30.63 -5.16
N ILE A 617 -18.96 30.61 -4.74
CA ILE A 617 -19.72 29.38 -4.55
C ILE A 617 -21.18 29.59 -4.95
N GLU A 618 -21.72 28.59 -5.66
CA GLU A 618 -23.16 28.49 -5.89
C GLU A 618 -23.72 27.35 -5.06
N ILE A 619 -24.59 27.64 -4.11
CA ILE A 619 -25.19 26.68 -3.18
C ILE A 619 -26.33 25.93 -3.87
N PRO A 620 -26.36 24.60 -3.89
CA PRO A 620 -27.44 23.80 -4.52
C PRO A 620 -28.80 24.11 -3.94
N ALA A 621 -29.84 23.93 -4.81
CA ALA A 621 -31.20 24.19 -4.42
C ALA A 621 -31.70 23.33 -3.25
N SER A 622 -31.19 22.14 -3.10
CA SER A 622 -31.55 21.17 -2.05
C SER A 622 -31.07 21.52 -0.64
N VAL A 623 -30.11 22.45 -0.51
CA VAL A 623 -29.52 22.80 0.79
C VAL A 623 -30.55 23.49 1.66
N GLU A 624 -30.78 22.94 2.84
CA GLU A 624 -31.69 23.47 3.86
C GLU A 624 -30.96 24.26 4.94
N THR A 625 -29.73 23.84 5.28
CA THR A 625 -28.96 24.46 6.37
C THR A 625 -27.50 24.66 5.97
N ILE A 626 -26.98 25.85 6.23
CA ILE A 626 -25.55 26.15 6.25
C ILE A 626 -25.20 26.43 7.72
N GLU A 627 -24.43 25.55 8.33
CA GLU A 627 -24.13 25.64 9.75
C GLU A 627 -23.08 26.71 10.08
N ALA A 628 -22.95 27.03 11.36
CA ALA A 628 -22.00 28.00 11.85
C ALA A 628 -20.55 27.70 11.39
N THR A 629 -19.79 28.72 11.03
CA THR A 629 -18.39 28.64 10.54
C THR A 629 -18.15 27.96 9.20
N ALA A 630 -19.19 27.47 8.51
CA ALA A 630 -19.08 26.66 7.28
C ALA A 630 -18.06 27.21 6.27
N PHE A 631 -18.01 28.52 6.03
CA PHE A 631 -17.10 29.20 5.10
C PHE A 631 -16.17 30.22 5.78
N LYS A 632 -16.07 30.17 7.11
CA LYS A 632 -15.22 31.13 7.85
C LYS A 632 -13.79 31.08 7.35
N ARG A 633 -13.12 32.23 7.22
CA ARG A 633 -11.75 32.38 6.70
C ARG A 633 -11.54 32.00 5.22
N CYS A 634 -12.59 31.87 4.42
CA CYS A 634 -12.45 31.81 2.95
C CYS A 634 -12.07 33.19 2.41
N SER A 635 -10.83 33.60 2.62
CA SER A 635 -10.39 35.00 2.50
C SER A 635 -10.49 35.57 1.07
N LYS A 636 -10.52 34.74 0.02
CA LYS A 636 -10.72 35.18 -1.38
C LYS A 636 -12.17 35.10 -1.85
N LEU A 637 -13.11 34.64 -1.01
CA LEU A 637 -14.50 34.51 -1.40
C LEU A 637 -15.12 35.89 -1.65
N THR A 638 -15.59 36.11 -2.88
CA THR A 638 -16.17 37.39 -3.30
C THR A 638 -17.68 37.32 -3.52
N THR A 639 -18.19 36.13 -3.87
CA THR A 639 -19.55 35.96 -4.30
C THR A 639 -20.15 34.64 -3.78
N VAL A 640 -21.32 34.75 -3.18
CA VAL A 640 -22.17 33.61 -2.80
C VAL A 640 -23.52 33.71 -3.54
N THR A 641 -23.86 32.67 -4.26
CA THR A 641 -25.16 32.56 -4.98
C THR A 641 -25.84 31.26 -4.60
N PHE A 642 -27.13 31.17 -4.95
CA PHE A 642 -27.97 30.03 -4.66
C PHE A 642 -28.68 29.58 -5.92
N GLU A 643 -28.73 28.29 -6.16
CA GLU A 643 -29.41 27.69 -7.30
C GLU A 643 -30.94 27.98 -7.25
N LYS A 644 -31.56 28.14 -8.42
CA LYS A 644 -32.98 28.43 -8.52
C LYS A 644 -33.85 27.36 -7.84
N GLY A 645 -34.78 27.80 -6.98
CA GLY A 645 -35.62 26.88 -6.21
C GLY A 645 -35.03 26.47 -4.86
N SER A 646 -34.05 27.22 -4.36
CA SER A 646 -33.40 27.00 -3.08
C SER A 646 -34.39 26.73 -1.94
N GLN A 647 -34.11 25.67 -1.19
CA GLN A 647 -34.84 25.23 0.00
C GLN A 647 -34.18 25.72 1.31
N LEU A 648 -33.26 26.65 1.21
CA LEU A 648 -32.54 27.17 2.36
C LEU A 648 -33.48 27.76 3.42
N LYS A 649 -33.32 27.29 4.67
CA LYS A 649 -34.08 27.73 5.85
C LYS A 649 -33.19 28.49 6.81
N THR A 650 -31.95 27.99 7.03
CA THR A 650 -31.08 28.47 8.10
C THR A 650 -29.69 28.81 7.60
N ILE A 651 -29.17 29.99 8.00
CA ILE A 651 -27.76 30.35 7.92
C ILE A 651 -27.25 30.49 9.34
N GLY A 652 -26.38 29.58 9.77
CA GLY A 652 -25.92 29.41 11.12
C GLY A 652 -24.93 30.46 11.58
N GLY A 653 -24.89 30.67 12.89
CA GLY A 653 -23.96 31.59 13.51
C GLY A 653 -24.03 31.57 15.04
N GLY A 654 -23.32 32.47 15.66
CA GLY A 654 -23.32 32.63 17.11
C GLY A 654 -22.03 33.24 17.66
N PHE A 655 -21.97 33.39 18.98
CA PHE A 655 -20.76 33.79 19.68
C PHE A 655 -20.70 33.17 21.09
N ASP A 656 -19.48 33.03 21.63
CA ASP A 656 -19.24 32.57 22.98
C ASP A 656 -18.53 33.67 23.79
N THR A 657 -19.03 33.91 25.01
CA THR A 657 -18.48 34.88 25.95
C THR A 657 -17.81 34.25 27.19
N ASN A 658 -17.80 32.91 27.28
CA ASN A 658 -17.43 32.20 28.52
C ASN A 658 -15.94 32.22 28.85
N VAL A 659 -15.08 32.72 27.97
CA VAL A 659 -13.59 32.68 28.12
C VAL A 659 -12.94 34.07 28.17
N GLY A 660 -13.66 35.11 28.44
CA GLY A 660 -13.11 36.47 28.50
C GLY A 660 -12.77 37.10 27.15
N TYR A 661 -12.88 36.36 26.06
CA TYR A 661 -12.78 36.82 24.68
C TYR A 661 -14.05 36.44 23.93
N ARG A 662 -14.49 37.31 23.00
CA ARG A 662 -15.67 37.07 22.19
C ARG A 662 -15.28 36.24 20.94
N TYR A 663 -15.61 34.96 20.95
CA TYR A 663 -15.45 34.12 19.76
C TYR A 663 -16.68 34.21 18.88
N ILE A 664 -16.48 34.42 17.57
CA ILE A 664 -17.51 34.64 16.58
C ILE A 664 -17.59 33.45 15.65
N TYR A 665 -18.77 32.89 15.46
CA TYR A 665 -19.03 31.63 14.81
C TYR A 665 -19.98 31.75 13.59
N GLY A 666 -19.90 32.83 12.81
CA GLY A 666 -20.76 33.01 11.64
C GLY A 666 -20.39 32.13 10.44
N ALA A 667 -21.37 31.60 9.77
CA ALA A 667 -21.20 30.76 8.57
C ALA A 667 -20.33 31.43 7.50
N PHE A 668 -20.53 32.72 7.28
CA PHE A 668 -19.79 33.56 6.34
C PHE A 668 -19.02 34.69 7.03
N SER A 669 -18.64 34.54 8.29
CA SER A 669 -17.98 35.62 9.03
C SER A 669 -16.50 35.78 8.69
N GLU A 670 -15.99 37.01 8.84
CA GLU A 670 -14.58 37.39 8.61
C GLU A 670 -14.11 37.16 7.17
N LEU A 671 -14.99 37.34 6.18
CA LEU A 671 -14.70 37.25 4.75
C LEU A 671 -14.26 38.61 4.21
N LYS A 672 -12.95 38.85 4.21
CA LYS A 672 -12.36 40.16 3.88
C LYS A 672 -12.66 40.67 2.47
N ASN A 673 -13.03 39.79 1.54
CA ASN A 673 -13.28 40.12 0.15
C ASN A 673 -14.72 39.81 -0.33
N LEU A 674 -15.63 39.40 0.55
CA LEU A 674 -17.02 39.11 0.17
C LEU A 674 -17.71 40.40 -0.27
N MET A 675 -18.11 40.46 -1.52
CA MET A 675 -18.75 41.67 -2.10
C MET A 675 -20.24 41.46 -2.31
N THR A 676 -20.66 40.25 -2.69
CA THR A 676 -22.04 39.97 -3.09
C THR A 676 -22.55 38.67 -2.50
N VAL A 677 -23.76 38.76 -1.92
CA VAL A 677 -24.56 37.59 -1.56
C VAL A 677 -25.89 37.71 -2.28
N ASP A 678 -26.18 36.79 -3.19
CA ASP A 678 -27.43 36.79 -3.96
C ASP A 678 -28.32 35.63 -3.53
N MET A 679 -29.25 35.92 -2.62
CA MET A 679 -30.26 35.00 -2.12
C MET A 679 -31.62 35.22 -2.83
N SER A 680 -31.65 35.78 -4.05
CA SER A 680 -32.87 35.98 -4.80
C SER A 680 -33.57 34.67 -5.18
N ALA A 681 -32.88 33.55 -5.17
CA ALA A 681 -33.42 32.21 -5.34
C ALA A 681 -34.04 31.60 -4.06
N CYS A 682 -33.75 32.18 -2.88
CA CYS A 682 -34.12 31.62 -1.57
C CYS A 682 -35.43 32.22 -1.08
N THR A 683 -36.54 31.47 -1.22
CA THR A 683 -37.91 31.91 -0.85
C THR A 683 -38.38 31.39 0.51
N GLN A 684 -37.61 30.50 1.15
CA GLN A 684 -37.98 29.76 2.37
C GLN A 684 -37.11 30.06 3.57
N VAL A 685 -36.23 31.06 3.48
CA VAL A 685 -35.33 31.38 4.59
C VAL A 685 -36.13 31.82 5.83
N GLU A 686 -35.90 31.14 6.92
CA GLU A 686 -36.58 31.36 8.20
C GLU A 686 -35.70 32.19 9.15
N ILE A 687 -34.39 31.87 9.21
CA ILE A 687 -33.47 32.49 10.16
C ILE A 687 -32.08 32.74 9.58
N ILE A 688 -31.51 33.89 9.89
CA ILE A 688 -30.11 34.23 9.79
C ILE A 688 -29.59 34.46 11.22
N GLU A 689 -28.82 33.54 11.72
CA GLU A 689 -28.38 33.53 13.10
C GLU A 689 -27.33 34.60 13.41
N GLU A 690 -27.03 34.78 14.68
CA GLU A 690 -26.12 35.80 15.18
C GLU A 690 -24.73 35.67 14.56
N CYS A 691 -24.13 36.79 14.15
CA CYS A 691 -22.80 36.86 13.52
C CYS A 691 -22.66 36.14 12.17
N ALA A 692 -23.73 35.66 11.52
CA ALA A 692 -23.66 34.88 10.27
C ALA A 692 -22.77 35.54 9.19
N PHE A 693 -22.82 36.87 9.06
CA PHE A 693 -22.02 37.73 8.15
C PHE A 693 -21.23 38.79 8.91
N TYR A 694 -20.69 38.45 10.07
CA TYR A 694 -19.97 39.38 10.92
C TYR A 694 -18.58 39.75 10.36
N ASN A 695 -18.28 41.06 10.31
CA ASN A 695 -16.98 41.60 9.90
C ASN A 695 -16.59 41.24 8.45
N ASP A 696 -17.55 41.49 7.54
CA ASP A 696 -17.37 41.37 6.09
C ASP A 696 -17.29 42.78 5.44
N PRO A 697 -16.14 43.47 5.56
CA PRO A 697 -16.03 44.90 5.28
C PRO A 697 -16.23 45.28 3.80
N GLU A 698 -16.15 44.34 2.89
CA GLU A 698 -16.38 44.56 1.46
C GLU A 698 -17.77 44.16 0.98
N LEU A 699 -18.66 43.67 1.86
CA LEU A 699 -20.03 43.28 1.47
C LEU A 699 -20.87 44.50 1.05
N ARG A 700 -21.01 44.66 -0.26
CA ARG A 700 -21.66 45.81 -0.89
C ARG A 700 -23.11 45.52 -1.32
N LEU A 701 -23.38 44.26 -1.71
CA LEU A 701 -24.68 43.89 -2.24
C LEU A 701 -25.20 42.61 -1.59
N PHE A 702 -26.37 42.73 -0.98
CA PHE A 702 -27.12 41.59 -0.45
C PHE A 702 -28.50 41.58 -1.06
N LYS A 703 -28.95 40.46 -1.66
CA LYS A 703 -30.25 40.32 -2.28
C LYS A 703 -31.06 39.24 -1.59
N VAL A 704 -32.32 39.50 -1.32
CA VAL A 704 -33.31 38.53 -0.80
C VAL A 704 -34.60 38.59 -1.58
N SER A 705 -35.37 37.47 -1.62
CA SER A 705 -36.64 37.36 -2.31
C SER A 705 -37.82 37.10 -1.38
N THR A 706 -37.61 36.95 -0.10
CA THR A 706 -38.69 36.75 0.89
C THR A 706 -39.45 38.06 1.11
N LYS A 707 -40.81 38.00 1.00
CA LYS A 707 -41.67 39.19 1.20
C LYS A 707 -41.69 39.61 2.66
N THR A 708 -41.67 38.66 3.59
CA THR A 708 -41.51 38.86 5.01
C THR A 708 -40.05 38.73 5.37
N PRO A 709 -39.45 39.70 6.06
CA PRO A 709 -38.06 39.57 6.50
C PRO A 709 -37.88 38.29 7.32
N PRO A 710 -36.90 37.42 6.99
CA PRO A 710 -36.50 36.32 7.85
C PRO A 710 -36.09 36.83 9.23
N THR A 711 -36.23 36.02 10.26
CA THR A 711 -35.62 36.31 11.57
C THR A 711 -34.15 36.55 11.38
N CYS A 712 -33.66 37.70 11.84
CA CYS A 712 -32.28 38.07 11.73
C CYS A 712 -31.81 38.52 13.10
N GLU A 713 -30.81 37.80 13.64
CA GLU A 713 -30.31 38.13 14.97
C GLU A 713 -29.45 39.40 14.97
N ASN A 714 -29.31 40.04 16.16
CA ASN A 714 -28.82 41.40 16.29
C ASN A 714 -27.45 41.68 15.67
N ASN A 715 -26.53 40.71 15.73
CA ASN A 715 -25.14 40.88 15.26
C ASN A 715 -24.84 40.22 13.92
N ALA A 716 -25.87 39.72 13.23
CA ALA A 716 -25.71 38.98 11.97
C ALA A 716 -24.89 39.74 10.91
N PHE A 717 -25.09 41.06 10.78
CA PHE A 717 -24.45 41.94 9.82
C PHE A 717 -23.58 43.04 10.42
N VAL A 718 -23.03 42.85 11.61
CA VAL A 718 -22.14 43.84 12.21
C VAL A 718 -20.76 43.82 11.52
N GLY A 719 -20.24 45.02 11.16
CA GLY A 719 -18.95 45.16 10.49
C GLY A 719 -18.96 44.91 8.98
N ILE A 720 -20.13 44.94 8.35
CA ILE A 720 -20.25 44.93 6.88
C ILE A 720 -19.88 46.30 6.29
N ASN A 721 -19.79 46.41 4.96
CA ASN A 721 -19.44 47.64 4.26
C ASN A 721 -20.42 48.77 4.64
N PRO A 722 -19.95 49.97 5.01
CA PRO A 722 -20.82 51.10 5.39
C PRO A 722 -21.66 51.65 4.23
N TYR A 723 -21.39 51.23 3.00
CA TYR A 723 -22.18 51.59 1.81
C TYR A 723 -23.00 50.40 1.25
N SER A 724 -23.17 49.36 2.05
CA SER A 724 -23.91 48.14 1.65
C SER A 724 -25.35 48.41 1.26
N VAL A 725 -25.80 47.76 0.20
CA VAL A 725 -27.18 47.84 -0.32
C VAL A 725 -27.87 46.49 -0.10
N LEU A 726 -29.05 46.51 0.52
CA LEU A 726 -29.99 45.39 0.57
C LEU A 726 -31.05 45.54 -0.51
N LYS A 727 -31.13 44.59 -1.42
CA LYS A 727 -32.20 44.49 -2.41
C LYS A 727 -33.28 43.52 -1.93
N VAL A 728 -34.52 43.98 -1.87
CA VAL A 728 -35.68 43.23 -1.36
C VAL A 728 -36.81 43.23 -2.38
N PRO A 729 -37.82 42.35 -2.29
CA PRO A 729 -38.97 42.39 -3.20
C PRO A 729 -39.64 43.78 -3.20
N SER A 730 -40.14 44.19 -4.39
CA SER A 730 -40.83 45.47 -4.55
C SER A 730 -41.93 45.68 -3.49
N GLY A 731 -41.94 46.85 -2.85
CA GLY A 731 -42.85 47.19 -1.78
C GLY A 731 -42.50 46.65 -0.37
N CYS A 732 -41.49 45.84 -0.21
CA CYS A 732 -41.12 45.23 1.09
C CYS A 732 -40.05 46.04 1.85
N ALA A 733 -39.46 47.08 1.26
CA ALA A 733 -38.36 47.84 1.88
C ALA A 733 -38.65 48.35 3.31
N ASN A 734 -39.88 48.81 3.56
CA ASN A 734 -40.28 49.29 4.89
C ASN A 734 -40.33 48.16 5.95
N ALA A 735 -40.74 46.96 5.57
CA ALA A 735 -40.75 45.81 6.47
C ALA A 735 -39.32 45.45 6.90
N TYR A 736 -38.40 45.44 5.95
CA TYR A 736 -36.97 45.16 6.25
C TYR A 736 -36.29 46.28 7.06
N LYS A 737 -36.64 47.55 6.82
CA LYS A 737 -36.18 48.68 7.65
C LYS A 737 -36.61 48.58 9.11
N ALA A 738 -37.80 47.99 9.35
CA ALA A 738 -38.33 47.80 10.70
C ALA A 738 -37.83 46.53 11.38
N ALA A 739 -37.32 45.57 10.63
CA ALA A 739 -36.91 44.28 11.16
C ALA A 739 -35.52 44.30 11.82
N THR A 740 -35.40 43.65 12.96
CA THR A 740 -34.12 43.52 13.71
C THR A 740 -33.06 42.87 12.83
N GLY A 741 -31.80 43.35 12.96
CA GLY A 741 -30.64 42.86 12.21
C GLY A 741 -30.51 43.44 10.81
N TRP A 742 -31.63 43.63 10.07
CA TRP A 742 -31.63 44.15 8.70
C TRP A 742 -31.33 45.67 8.60
N LYS A 743 -31.50 46.42 9.63
CA LYS A 743 -31.17 47.85 9.69
C LYS A 743 -29.70 48.21 9.54
N ASN A 744 -28.79 47.22 9.51
CA ASN A 744 -27.36 47.48 9.39
C ASN A 744 -26.95 47.85 7.95
N PHE A 745 -27.81 47.67 6.95
CA PHE A 745 -27.55 48.06 5.58
C PHE A 745 -27.72 49.57 5.38
N ALA A 746 -26.82 50.19 4.64
CA ALA A 746 -26.84 51.63 4.36
C ALA A 746 -28.07 52.04 3.53
N SER A 747 -28.49 51.17 2.62
CA SER A 747 -29.69 51.36 1.77
C SER A 747 -30.48 50.08 1.63
N ILE A 748 -31.79 50.18 1.68
CA ILE A 748 -32.74 49.08 1.45
C ILE A 748 -33.71 49.53 0.36
N THR A 749 -33.61 48.88 -0.83
CA THR A 749 -34.35 49.25 -2.05
C THR A 749 -34.99 48.00 -2.68
N GLY A 750 -35.89 48.23 -3.64
CA GLY A 750 -36.54 47.15 -4.39
C GLY A 750 -35.56 46.41 -5.31
N LEU A 751 -35.86 45.14 -5.62
CA LEU A 751 -35.09 44.34 -6.57
C LEU A 751 -35.12 44.92 -7.99
N ASP A 752 -36.22 45.64 -8.32
CA ASP A 752 -36.45 46.23 -9.63
C ASP A 752 -35.97 47.71 -9.71
N GLU A 753 -35.48 48.23 -8.58
CA GLU A 753 -34.92 49.59 -8.48
C GLU A 753 -33.38 49.51 -8.46
#